data_c9dd8c01ad7c39369af19d4b6a35820a
#
_entry.id   c9dd8c01ad7c39369af19d4b6a35820a
#
_cell.length_a   1.000
_cell.length_b   1.000
_cell.length_c   1.000
_cell.angle_alpha   90.00
_cell.angle_beta   90.00
_cell.angle_gamma   90.00
#
_symmetry.space_group_name_H-M   'P 1'
#
loop_
_entity.id
_entity.type
_entity.pdbx_description
1 polymer ?
#
loop_
_entity_poly.entity_id
_entity_poly.type
_entity_poly.pdbx_seq_one_letter_code
_entity_poly.pdbx_strand_id
1 'polypeptide(L)'
;MPAARLQGGDLLWLLGSLCQIGRVPFDATLAAQEFPPPHSTVTLHQAARALGFRTGERSVTAAVLPELTFPCIAFLHQIPHAVGAPTQLHVVREGEADEMAEPEPARPALLLRADANQFLFFCAGVEQPETLPLAEFDLYFEPTLILVALDASLSPAGRGTEGAGEQHTTPSKFGFRWFLPELLRHKRIWRDVLLASLSIQLVGLATPVFTQVIIDKVVVHQTQSTLVVIGVALILFMLFTSAMSWLRQYLVLHTGNRIDAVLGSQVFRHLLRLPLPFFENRTTGVLVARLHGVETIREFVSGAAVSLVLDFPFLLIFLAVMFWYSWQLSLIAVALLGAIGLISFLVAPVFRDKLNRQFLLGARNQSFLTEYVSGIATVKSLQMEPHLEQKYGGYLADYLAAGFTTRQVSNTYNVLANGLEQAMTLSILVVGALLVMQNDGFTVGMLVAFQMFAGRMSQPMLRIVGLWQEFQQANIAVKRLGDLMDAPAEPHALVPHREAGGAGRIDLKQVSFRYSNHHPFLYRNLILTLKPGHLSVLMGPSGCGKSTLAKLLQGFYLPTDGQILLDGRDIRHLAANELRQTYGVVPQETVLFAGTVYDNLVMAHPQANFEDVIAACKLAEIHGTIEQLPQGYQTEIGEHGVGLSGGQRQRLAIARALLKRPKILIFDEAVSSLDQATAEHFAQTINRLKGQATMLFITHQIPKGLQVDEVFSFGGKAAPAQAALAPDREKE
;
A
#
# COMPACT_ATOMS: atom_id res chain seq x y z
N MET A 1 -20.06 14.62 -3.97
CA MET A 1 -21.04 13.96 -3.08
C MET A 1 -20.27 13.12 -2.07
N PRO A 2 -20.70 12.98 -0.81
CA PRO A 2 -20.19 11.92 0.04
C PRO A 2 -20.46 10.59 -0.66
N ALA A 3 -19.44 9.72 -0.73
CA ALA A 3 -19.59 8.42 -1.38
C ALA A 3 -20.67 7.61 -0.64
N ALA A 4 -21.77 7.27 -1.32
CA ALA A 4 -22.84 6.49 -0.73
C ALA A 4 -22.27 5.13 -0.26
N ARG A 5 -22.61 4.75 0.97
CA ARG A 5 -22.23 3.44 1.52
C ARG A 5 -23.10 2.34 0.88
N LEU A 6 -22.45 1.26 0.46
CA LEU A 6 -23.11 0.07 -0.11
C LEU A 6 -22.97 -1.10 0.86
N GLN A 7 -23.99 -1.95 0.94
CA GLN A 7 -23.87 -3.22 1.63
C GLN A 7 -23.00 -4.19 0.80
N GLY A 8 -22.30 -5.09 1.46
CA GLY A 8 -21.42 -6.05 0.77
C GLY A 8 -22.15 -6.97 -0.19
N GLY A 9 -23.34 -7.41 0.19
CA GLY A 9 -24.22 -8.20 -0.67
C GLY A 9 -24.62 -7.48 -1.96
N ASP A 10 -24.93 -6.18 -1.86
CA ASP A 10 -25.34 -5.35 -2.99
C ASP A 10 -24.21 -5.12 -3.99
N LEU A 11 -22.97 -4.88 -3.49
CA LEU A 11 -21.80 -4.76 -4.36
C LEU A 11 -21.57 -6.02 -5.18
N LEU A 12 -21.57 -7.18 -4.53
CA LEU A 12 -21.34 -8.46 -5.20
C LEU A 12 -22.48 -8.82 -6.17
N TRP A 13 -23.71 -8.52 -5.78
CA TRP A 13 -24.87 -8.70 -6.65
C TRP A 13 -24.77 -7.84 -7.91
N LEU A 14 -24.43 -6.53 -7.78
CA LEU A 14 -24.21 -5.64 -8.91
C LEU A 14 -23.13 -6.14 -9.84
N LEU A 15 -21.97 -6.48 -9.29
CA LEU A 15 -20.83 -6.97 -10.08
C LEU A 15 -21.14 -8.29 -10.77
N GLY A 16 -21.82 -9.22 -10.09
CA GLY A 16 -22.27 -10.48 -10.65
C GLY A 16 -23.26 -10.30 -11.79
N SER A 17 -24.25 -9.41 -11.63
CA SER A 17 -25.24 -9.09 -12.65
C SER A 17 -24.61 -8.43 -13.88
N LEU A 18 -23.69 -7.47 -13.68
CA LEU A 18 -22.94 -6.84 -14.76
C LEU A 18 -22.06 -7.87 -15.52
N CYS A 19 -21.38 -8.75 -14.81
CA CYS A 19 -20.57 -9.81 -15.40
C CYS A 19 -21.43 -10.81 -16.18
N GLN A 20 -22.61 -11.16 -15.68
CA GLN A 20 -23.54 -12.02 -16.38
C GLN A 20 -24.04 -11.40 -17.69
N ILE A 21 -24.42 -10.11 -17.67
CA ILE A 21 -24.81 -9.36 -18.87
C ILE A 21 -23.64 -9.24 -19.85
N GLY A 22 -22.45 -8.92 -19.35
CA GLY A 22 -21.22 -8.79 -20.14
C GLY A 22 -20.56 -10.11 -20.55
N ARG A 23 -21.11 -11.26 -20.13
CA ARG A 23 -20.52 -12.60 -20.32
C ARG A 23 -19.08 -12.72 -19.83
N VAL A 24 -18.77 -12.04 -18.72
CA VAL A 24 -17.47 -12.11 -18.04
C VAL A 24 -17.58 -13.16 -16.93
N PRO A 25 -16.67 -14.14 -16.82
CA PRO A 25 -16.64 -15.05 -15.69
C PRO A 25 -16.48 -14.29 -14.37
N PHE A 26 -17.27 -14.65 -13.36
CA PHE A 26 -17.30 -13.97 -12.06
C PHE A 26 -17.25 -14.96 -10.91
N ASP A 27 -16.45 -14.68 -9.91
CA ASP A 27 -16.39 -15.39 -8.63
C ASP A 27 -16.58 -14.37 -7.50
N ALA A 28 -17.72 -14.49 -6.81
CA ALA A 28 -18.10 -13.56 -5.75
C ALA A 28 -17.10 -13.54 -4.58
N THR A 29 -16.47 -14.69 -4.30
CA THR A 29 -15.49 -14.79 -3.20
C THR A 29 -14.18 -14.15 -3.53
N LEU A 30 -13.70 -14.24 -4.77
CA LEU A 30 -12.51 -13.51 -5.23
C LEU A 30 -12.75 -11.98 -5.22
N ALA A 31 -13.92 -11.55 -5.67
CA ALA A 31 -14.31 -10.14 -5.66
C ALA A 31 -14.42 -9.61 -4.21
N ALA A 32 -15.01 -10.38 -3.31
CA ALA A 32 -15.16 -10.02 -1.89
C ALA A 32 -13.81 -9.87 -1.17
N GLN A 33 -12.83 -10.68 -1.52
CA GLN A 33 -11.48 -10.61 -0.93
C GLN A 33 -10.66 -9.43 -1.47
N GLU A 34 -10.78 -9.11 -2.77
CA GLU A 34 -10.06 -7.99 -3.37
C GLU A 34 -10.65 -6.64 -2.94
N PHE A 35 -11.96 -6.60 -2.71
CA PHE A 35 -12.70 -5.40 -2.30
C PHE A 35 -13.39 -5.63 -0.96
N PRO A 36 -12.65 -5.58 0.17
CA PRO A 36 -13.23 -5.76 1.50
C PRO A 36 -14.10 -4.55 1.90
N PRO A 37 -15.06 -4.72 2.84
CA PRO A 37 -15.82 -3.61 3.40
C PRO A 37 -14.91 -2.59 4.14
N PRO A 38 -15.30 -1.32 4.27
CA PRO A 38 -16.60 -0.75 3.87
C PRO A 38 -16.66 -0.44 2.37
N HIS A 39 -17.84 -0.72 1.77
CA HIS A 39 -18.06 -0.50 0.34
C HIS A 39 -18.66 0.89 0.09
N SER A 40 -18.28 1.50 -1.04
CA SER A 40 -18.75 2.80 -1.49
C SER A 40 -18.89 2.81 -3.02
N THR A 41 -19.49 3.87 -3.58
CA THR A 41 -19.53 4.08 -5.03
C THR A 41 -18.14 4.09 -5.65
N VAL A 42 -17.13 4.59 -4.92
CA VAL A 42 -15.71 4.54 -5.35
C VAL A 42 -15.21 3.10 -5.46
N THR A 43 -15.54 2.25 -4.47
CA THR A 43 -15.20 0.82 -4.49
C THR A 43 -15.89 0.12 -5.68
N LEU A 44 -17.15 0.46 -5.96
CA LEU A 44 -17.89 -0.06 -7.11
C LEU A 44 -17.21 0.31 -8.44
N HIS A 45 -16.80 1.56 -8.62
CA HIS A 45 -16.07 1.99 -9.81
C HIS A 45 -14.74 1.26 -9.98
N GLN A 46 -14.01 1.04 -8.89
CA GLN A 46 -12.73 0.32 -8.91
C GLN A 46 -12.93 -1.16 -9.25
N ALA A 47 -13.92 -1.82 -8.64
CA ALA A 47 -14.23 -3.22 -8.87
C ALA A 47 -14.75 -3.47 -10.29
N ALA A 48 -15.68 -2.64 -10.77
CA ALA A 48 -16.16 -2.73 -12.14
C ALA A 48 -15.03 -2.56 -13.17
N ARG A 49 -14.13 -1.58 -12.95
CA ARG A 49 -12.99 -1.38 -13.84
C ARG A 49 -12.00 -2.57 -13.80
N ALA A 50 -11.78 -3.16 -12.64
CA ALA A 50 -10.91 -4.34 -12.50
C ALA A 50 -11.47 -5.58 -13.23
N LEU A 51 -12.81 -5.65 -13.38
CA LEU A 51 -13.52 -6.68 -14.15
C LEU A 51 -13.66 -6.35 -15.65
N GLY A 52 -13.11 -5.22 -16.10
CA GLY A 52 -13.10 -4.83 -17.52
C GLY A 52 -14.26 -3.94 -17.94
N PHE A 53 -14.96 -3.29 -17.01
CA PHE A 53 -16.01 -2.32 -17.31
C PHE A 53 -15.50 -0.89 -17.21
N ARG A 54 -15.94 -0.01 -18.11
CA ARG A 54 -15.81 1.44 -17.96
C ARG A 54 -17.04 1.96 -17.26
N THR A 55 -16.85 2.80 -16.25
CA THR A 55 -17.92 3.40 -15.48
C THR A 55 -17.77 4.92 -15.44
N GLY A 56 -18.89 5.64 -15.51
CA GLY A 56 -18.90 7.11 -15.43
C GLY A 56 -20.20 7.59 -14.79
N GLU A 57 -20.13 8.62 -13.95
CA GLU A 57 -21.30 9.24 -13.33
C GLU A 57 -21.90 10.29 -14.25
N ARG A 58 -23.23 10.31 -14.37
CA ARG A 58 -23.98 11.31 -15.11
C ARG A 58 -25.28 11.66 -14.37
N SER A 59 -25.55 12.94 -14.22
CA SER A 59 -26.86 13.41 -13.74
C SER A 59 -27.86 13.35 -14.88
N VAL A 60 -29.00 12.69 -14.64
CA VAL A 60 -30.02 12.37 -15.64
C VAL A 60 -31.38 12.66 -15.03
N THR A 61 -32.31 13.16 -15.86
CA THR A 61 -33.71 13.31 -15.57
C THR A 61 -34.52 12.25 -16.31
N ALA A 62 -35.76 11.98 -15.89
CA ALA A 62 -36.63 11.00 -16.53
C ALA A 62 -36.72 11.16 -18.08
N ALA A 63 -36.70 12.39 -18.58
CA ALA A 63 -36.83 12.69 -20.02
C ALA A 63 -35.60 12.19 -20.85
N VAL A 64 -34.42 12.09 -20.26
CA VAL A 64 -33.17 11.70 -20.96
C VAL A 64 -32.90 10.19 -20.83
N LEU A 65 -33.62 9.52 -19.93
CA LEU A 65 -33.40 8.09 -19.64
C LEU A 65 -33.47 7.18 -20.88
N PRO A 66 -34.43 7.34 -21.82
CA PRO A 66 -34.52 6.49 -23.01
C PRO A 66 -33.37 6.64 -24.01
N GLU A 67 -32.59 7.73 -23.91
CA GLU A 67 -31.43 7.99 -24.81
C GLU A 67 -30.12 7.36 -24.31
N LEU A 68 -30.15 6.76 -23.13
CA LEU A 68 -28.96 6.18 -22.51
C LEU A 68 -28.65 4.78 -23.04
N THR A 69 -27.38 4.40 -22.92
CA THR A 69 -26.93 3.02 -23.14
C THR A 69 -27.07 2.20 -21.85
N PHE A 70 -27.73 1.07 -21.93
CA PHE A 70 -27.95 0.15 -20.81
C PHE A 70 -26.94 -1.01 -20.82
N PRO A 71 -26.60 -1.60 -19.64
CA PRO A 71 -27.15 -1.33 -18.30
C PRO A 71 -26.58 -0.08 -17.64
N CYS A 72 -27.39 0.55 -16.75
CA CYS A 72 -26.97 1.63 -15.87
C CYS A 72 -27.27 1.27 -14.42
N ILE A 73 -26.49 1.80 -13.47
CA ILE A 73 -26.76 1.63 -12.04
C ILE A 73 -27.40 2.91 -11.50
N ALA A 74 -28.51 2.76 -10.80
CA ALA A 74 -29.24 3.80 -10.10
C ALA A 74 -29.30 3.51 -8.60
N PHE A 75 -29.60 4.51 -7.79
CA PHE A 75 -29.78 4.37 -6.35
C PHE A 75 -31.18 4.78 -5.97
N LEU A 76 -31.88 3.96 -5.16
CA LEU A 76 -33.26 4.20 -4.71
C LEU A 76 -33.28 5.13 -3.49
N HIS A 77 -34.11 6.18 -3.53
CA HIS A 77 -34.46 7.01 -2.38
C HIS A 77 -35.59 6.42 -1.54
N GLN A 78 -36.59 5.83 -2.22
CA GLN A 78 -37.73 5.26 -1.59
C GLN A 78 -38.09 3.92 -2.27
N ILE A 79 -38.62 2.98 -1.51
CA ILE A 79 -39.02 1.68 -2.06
C ILE A 79 -40.41 1.88 -2.70
N PRO A 80 -40.59 1.56 -4.00
CA PRO A 80 -41.92 1.56 -4.62
C PRO A 80 -42.85 0.60 -3.89
N HIS A 81 -44.10 0.99 -3.68
CA HIS A 81 -45.10 0.19 -2.96
C HIS A 81 -45.44 -1.17 -3.61
N ALA A 82 -44.91 -1.47 -4.79
CA ALA A 82 -45.07 -2.75 -5.48
C ALA A 82 -44.21 -3.89 -4.96
N VAL A 83 -43.16 -3.59 -4.19
CA VAL A 83 -42.24 -4.60 -3.63
C VAL A 83 -42.80 -5.00 -2.26
N GLY A 84 -43.48 -6.13 -2.19
CA GLY A 84 -44.19 -6.66 -1.02
C GLY A 84 -43.27 -6.86 0.21
N ALA A 85 -43.05 -5.81 0.96
CA ALA A 85 -42.51 -5.87 2.31
C ALA A 85 -43.61 -5.44 3.31
N PRO A 86 -43.82 -6.15 4.44
CA PRO A 86 -44.79 -5.75 5.43
C PRO A 86 -44.41 -4.41 6.02
N THR A 87 -45.31 -3.43 5.93
CA THR A 87 -45.16 -2.11 6.55
C THR A 87 -45.08 -2.27 8.07
N GLN A 88 -43.91 -2.27 8.63
CA GLN A 88 -43.76 -2.05 10.07
C GLN A 88 -43.81 -0.53 10.32
N LEU A 89 -44.98 -0.08 10.79
CA LEU A 89 -45.16 1.25 11.35
C LEU A 89 -44.35 1.38 12.63
N HIS A 90 -43.17 1.99 12.56
CA HIS A 90 -42.48 2.49 13.74
C HIS A 90 -43.15 3.80 14.18
N VAL A 91 -43.82 3.76 15.33
CA VAL A 91 -44.32 4.96 16.01
C VAL A 91 -43.10 5.68 16.56
N VAL A 92 -42.67 6.77 15.90
CA VAL A 92 -41.67 7.69 16.42
C VAL A 92 -42.28 8.40 17.62
N ARG A 93 -41.81 8.14 18.81
CA ARG A 93 -42.07 8.95 20.00
C ARG A 93 -41.30 10.26 19.87
N GLU A 94 -42.01 11.38 19.83
CA GLU A 94 -41.43 12.71 19.97
C GLU A 94 -40.69 12.80 21.31
N GLY A 95 -39.36 13.03 21.28
CA GLY A 95 -38.61 13.37 22.46
C GLY A 95 -37.16 12.84 22.59
N GLU A 96 -36.62 12.06 21.65
CA GLU A 96 -35.20 11.73 21.68
C GLU A 96 -34.44 12.53 20.59
N ALA A 97 -33.62 13.47 21.09
CA ALA A 97 -32.75 14.30 20.25
C ALA A 97 -31.75 13.42 19.51
N ASP A 98 -31.66 13.63 18.20
CA ASP A 98 -30.74 13.02 17.25
C ASP A 98 -29.28 13.07 17.70
N GLU A 99 -28.76 12.02 18.29
CA GLU A 99 -27.38 11.63 18.08
C GLU A 99 -27.27 11.08 16.67
N MET A 100 -26.39 11.71 15.86
CA MET A 100 -26.13 11.47 14.45
C MET A 100 -26.47 10.04 13.99
N ALA A 101 -27.67 9.83 13.46
CA ALA A 101 -28.01 8.61 12.78
C ALA A 101 -27.09 8.47 11.55
N GLU A 102 -26.33 7.40 11.50
CA GLU A 102 -25.55 7.09 10.29
C GLU A 102 -26.52 7.03 9.10
N PRO A 103 -26.18 7.67 7.96
CA PRO A 103 -27.06 7.64 6.79
C PRO A 103 -27.34 6.20 6.38
N GLU A 104 -28.60 5.85 6.18
CA GLU A 104 -28.98 4.52 5.71
C GLU A 104 -28.23 4.18 4.41
N PRO A 105 -27.76 2.93 4.25
CA PRO A 105 -27.04 2.53 3.05
C PRO A 105 -27.96 2.65 1.83
N ALA A 106 -27.47 3.32 0.78
CA ALA A 106 -28.21 3.47 -0.46
C ALA A 106 -28.44 2.10 -1.11
N ARG A 107 -29.70 1.82 -1.52
CA ARG A 107 -30.05 0.57 -2.21
C ARG A 107 -29.82 0.71 -3.71
N PRO A 108 -28.91 -0.07 -4.32
CA PRO A 108 -28.66 0.00 -5.74
C PRO A 108 -29.69 -0.80 -6.54
N ALA A 109 -30.00 -0.28 -7.73
CA ALA A 109 -30.82 -0.94 -8.75
C ALA A 109 -30.07 -0.94 -10.08
N LEU A 110 -30.25 -1.98 -10.87
CA LEU A 110 -29.71 -2.09 -12.22
C LEU A 110 -30.82 -1.78 -13.23
N LEU A 111 -30.70 -0.68 -13.97
CA LEU A 111 -31.59 -0.32 -15.06
C LEU A 111 -31.18 -1.11 -16.30
N LEU A 112 -32.11 -1.89 -16.86
CA LEU A 112 -31.86 -2.79 -17.99
C LEU A 112 -32.33 -2.21 -19.31
N ARG A 113 -33.42 -1.44 -19.31
CA ARG A 113 -34.00 -0.81 -20.49
C ARG A 113 -34.94 0.33 -20.09
N ALA A 114 -35.02 1.34 -20.92
CA ALA A 114 -36.05 2.37 -20.82
C ALA A 114 -36.64 2.66 -22.20
N ASP A 115 -37.96 2.82 -22.26
CA ASP A 115 -38.74 3.24 -23.42
C ASP A 115 -39.40 4.59 -23.12
N ALA A 116 -40.08 5.18 -24.07
CA ALA A 116 -40.74 6.48 -23.92
C ALA A 116 -41.77 6.54 -22.77
N ASN A 117 -42.33 5.41 -22.33
CA ASN A 117 -43.40 5.36 -21.33
C ASN A 117 -43.00 4.65 -20.03
N GLN A 118 -42.03 3.75 -20.05
CA GLN A 118 -41.68 2.90 -18.91
C GLN A 118 -40.22 2.52 -18.90
N PHE A 119 -39.69 2.16 -17.75
CA PHE A 119 -38.36 1.61 -17.61
C PHE A 119 -38.36 0.31 -16.81
N LEU A 120 -37.41 -0.57 -17.15
CA LEU A 120 -37.20 -1.89 -16.54
C LEU A 120 -35.98 -1.83 -15.64
N PHE A 121 -36.16 -2.22 -14.39
CA PHE A 121 -35.07 -2.24 -13.41
C PHE A 121 -35.06 -3.53 -12.58
N PHE A 122 -33.92 -3.80 -11.95
CA PHE A 122 -33.70 -4.97 -11.13
C PHE A 122 -32.98 -4.57 -9.84
N CYS A 123 -33.52 -4.97 -8.68
CA CYS A 123 -32.96 -4.66 -7.36
C CYS A 123 -32.35 -5.88 -6.70
N ALA A 124 -31.39 -5.65 -5.80
CA ALA A 124 -30.82 -6.70 -4.99
C ALA A 124 -31.90 -7.36 -4.11
N GLY A 125 -31.91 -8.71 -4.06
CA GLY A 125 -32.86 -9.50 -3.26
C GLY A 125 -34.24 -9.71 -3.89
N VAL A 126 -34.50 -9.23 -5.10
CA VAL A 126 -35.74 -9.47 -5.85
C VAL A 126 -35.47 -10.53 -6.92
N GLU A 127 -36.39 -11.48 -7.11
CA GLU A 127 -36.19 -12.58 -8.07
C GLU A 127 -36.50 -12.20 -9.54
N GLN A 128 -37.31 -11.17 -9.75
CA GLN A 128 -37.73 -10.75 -11.10
C GLN A 128 -37.56 -9.25 -11.31
N PRO A 129 -37.19 -8.82 -12.53
CA PRO A 129 -37.12 -7.40 -12.87
C PRO A 129 -38.53 -6.76 -12.87
N GLU A 130 -38.62 -5.52 -12.44
CA GLU A 130 -39.83 -4.73 -12.31
C GLU A 130 -39.89 -3.61 -13.34
N THR A 131 -41.10 -3.19 -13.71
CA THR A 131 -41.33 -2.07 -14.62
C THR A 131 -42.09 -0.96 -13.92
N LEU A 132 -41.63 0.29 -14.08
CA LEU A 132 -42.33 1.49 -13.61
C LEU A 132 -42.53 2.49 -14.75
N PRO A 133 -43.58 3.35 -14.64
CA PRO A 133 -43.77 4.46 -15.56
C PRO A 133 -42.59 5.43 -15.53
N LEU A 134 -42.17 5.93 -16.69
CA LEU A 134 -41.02 6.85 -16.80
C LEU A 134 -41.17 8.13 -15.95
N ALA A 135 -42.42 8.61 -15.79
CA ALA A 135 -42.73 9.79 -14.98
C ALA A 135 -42.43 9.61 -13.46
N GLU A 136 -42.35 8.39 -13.01
CA GLU A 136 -42.08 8.07 -11.59
C GLU A 136 -40.58 7.94 -11.27
N PHE A 137 -39.71 8.03 -12.28
CA PHE A 137 -38.27 7.87 -12.09
C PHE A 137 -37.69 8.87 -11.07
N ASP A 138 -37.98 10.15 -11.24
CA ASP A 138 -37.43 11.22 -10.36
C ASP A 138 -38.05 11.16 -8.94
N LEU A 139 -39.11 10.38 -8.72
CA LEU A 139 -39.73 10.18 -7.41
C LEU A 139 -39.01 9.12 -6.58
N TYR A 140 -38.51 8.05 -7.23
CA TYR A 140 -37.98 6.88 -6.54
C TYR A 140 -36.44 6.79 -6.62
N PHE A 141 -35.81 7.40 -7.61
CA PHE A 141 -34.39 7.24 -7.88
C PHE A 141 -33.59 8.55 -7.75
N GLU A 142 -32.34 8.43 -7.32
CA GLU A 142 -31.41 9.56 -7.33
C GLU A 142 -31.15 10.03 -8.77
N PRO A 143 -30.94 11.35 -8.98
CA PRO A 143 -30.69 11.89 -10.32
C PRO A 143 -29.31 11.50 -10.89
N THR A 144 -28.46 10.90 -10.09
CA THR A 144 -27.11 10.51 -10.51
C THR A 144 -27.08 9.03 -10.85
N LEU A 145 -26.85 8.70 -12.12
CA LEU A 145 -26.68 7.34 -12.62
C LEU A 145 -25.21 7.01 -12.86
N ILE A 146 -24.84 5.76 -12.65
CA ILE A 146 -23.55 5.22 -13.07
C ILE A 146 -23.76 4.47 -14.39
N LEU A 147 -23.27 5.06 -15.47
CA LEU A 147 -23.23 4.43 -16.79
C LEU A 147 -22.16 3.35 -16.82
N VAL A 148 -22.47 2.19 -17.39
CA VAL A 148 -21.56 1.04 -17.45
C VAL A 148 -21.43 0.58 -18.91
N ALA A 149 -20.19 0.41 -19.36
CA ALA A 149 -19.89 -0.13 -20.69
C ALA A 149 -18.77 -1.15 -20.59
N LEU A 150 -18.90 -2.28 -21.30
CA LEU A 150 -17.81 -3.25 -21.40
C LEU A 150 -16.69 -2.68 -22.27
N ASP A 151 -15.47 -2.69 -21.77
CA ASP A 151 -14.29 -2.27 -22.51
C ASP A 151 -13.56 -3.49 -23.07
N ALA A 152 -13.69 -3.73 -24.36
CA ALA A 152 -13.02 -4.85 -25.02
C ALA A 152 -11.47 -4.83 -24.86
N SER A 153 -10.88 -3.63 -24.68
CA SER A 153 -9.43 -3.49 -24.45
C SER A 153 -9.02 -3.85 -23.00
N LEU A 154 -9.97 -3.84 -22.06
CA LEU A 154 -9.73 -4.18 -20.65
C LEU A 154 -10.24 -5.59 -20.31
N SER A 155 -10.99 -6.23 -21.24
CA SER A 155 -11.56 -7.56 -21.00
C SER A 155 -10.49 -8.59 -20.68
N PRO A 156 -10.64 -9.33 -19.57
CA PRO A 156 -9.72 -10.40 -19.22
C PRO A 156 -9.66 -11.52 -20.27
N ALA A 157 -10.73 -11.71 -21.06
CA ALA A 157 -10.80 -12.71 -22.13
C ALA A 157 -9.94 -12.34 -23.34
N GLY A 158 -9.65 -11.05 -23.60
CA GLY A 158 -8.74 -10.60 -24.65
C GLY A 158 -7.27 -10.81 -24.32
N ARG A 159 -6.92 -11.06 -23.06
CA ARG A 159 -5.55 -11.34 -22.61
C ARG A 159 -5.18 -12.83 -22.63
N GLY A 160 -6.11 -13.72 -22.93
CA GLY A 160 -5.94 -15.18 -22.79
C GLY A 160 -5.56 -15.96 -24.04
N THR A 161 -5.54 -15.37 -25.24
CA THR A 161 -5.24 -16.10 -26.50
C THR A 161 -4.00 -15.61 -27.24
N GLU A 162 -3.48 -14.45 -26.90
CA GLU A 162 -2.10 -14.13 -27.24
C GLU A 162 -1.25 -14.43 -26.02
N GLY A 163 -0.58 -15.56 -26.07
CA GLY A 163 0.28 -16.01 -24.99
C GLY A 163 1.19 -14.88 -24.54
N ALA A 164 1.30 -14.65 -23.25
CA ALA A 164 2.39 -14.01 -22.53
C ALA A 164 3.16 -12.93 -23.31
N GLY A 165 2.46 -12.19 -24.12
CA GLY A 165 2.89 -10.99 -24.82
C GLY A 165 2.27 -9.77 -24.15
N GLU A 166 2.24 -9.68 -22.80
CA GLU A 166 2.59 -8.39 -22.23
C GLU A 166 3.87 -8.06 -22.96
N GLN A 167 3.80 -6.99 -23.74
CA GLN A 167 5.03 -6.36 -24.18
C GLN A 167 5.91 -6.35 -22.94
N HIS A 168 6.87 -7.28 -22.89
CA HIS A 168 8.07 -7.12 -22.14
C HIS A 168 8.77 -5.89 -22.75
N THR A 169 8.21 -4.71 -22.54
CA THR A 169 9.02 -3.59 -22.17
C THR A 169 9.76 -4.15 -20.95
N THR A 170 11.02 -4.54 -21.19
CA THR A 170 11.99 -4.87 -20.13
C THR A 170 11.61 -3.99 -18.97
N PRO A 171 11.18 -4.54 -17.81
CA PRO A 171 10.63 -3.73 -16.75
C PRO A 171 11.65 -2.66 -16.49
N SER A 172 11.33 -1.41 -16.82
CA SER A 172 12.26 -0.30 -16.62
C SER A 172 12.57 -0.31 -15.16
N LYS A 173 13.82 -0.65 -14.82
CA LYS A 173 14.27 -0.75 -13.41
C LYS A 173 13.66 0.40 -12.64
N PHE A 174 13.10 0.10 -11.47
CA PHE A 174 12.51 1.11 -10.61
C PHE A 174 13.49 2.26 -10.39
N GLY A 175 13.04 3.49 -10.61
CA GLY A 175 13.87 4.68 -10.53
C GLY A 175 13.04 5.94 -10.45
N PHE A 176 13.68 7.11 -10.45
CA PHE A 176 12.97 8.40 -10.42
C PHE A 176 11.93 8.57 -11.55
N ARG A 177 12.12 7.91 -12.69
CA ARG A 177 11.14 7.94 -13.81
C ARG A 177 9.79 7.37 -13.43
N TRP A 178 9.73 6.50 -12.45
CA TRP A 178 8.48 5.90 -11.96
C TRP A 178 7.55 6.93 -11.29
N PHE A 179 8.14 7.98 -10.70
CA PHE A 179 7.40 9.06 -10.04
C PHE A 179 6.88 10.13 -11.03
N LEU A 180 7.50 10.23 -12.21
CA LEU A 180 7.23 11.30 -13.18
C LEU A 180 5.78 11.30 -13.71
N PRO A 181 5.14 10.16 -14.04
CA PRO A 181 3.75 10.16 -14.51
C PRO A 181 2.77 10.73 -13.49
N GLU A 182 2.98 10.44 -12.20
CA GLU A 182 2.10 10.93 -11.13
C GLU A 182 2.30 12.44 -10.90
N LEU A 183 3.54 12.92 -10.96
CA LEU A 183 3.82 14.35 -10.96
C LEU A 183 3.12 15.07 -12.11
N LEU A 184 3.20 14.54 -13.33
CA LEU A 184 2.61 15.17 -14.53
C LEU A 184 1.08 15.13 -14.54
N ARG A 185 0.43 14.25 -13.78
CA ARG A 185 -1.03 14.27 -13.61
C ARG A 185 -1.54 15.59 -13.02
N HIS A 186 -0.74 16.24 -12.18
CA HIS A 186 -1.10 17.47 -11.48
C HIS A 186 -0.61 18.75 -12.18
N LYS A 187 -0.45 18.73 -13.52
CA LYS A 187 0.09 19.86 -14.31
C LYS A 187 -0.62 21.20 -14.12
N ARG A 188 -1.91 21.21 -13.76
CA ARG A 188 -2.64 22.46 -13.45
C ARG A 188 -2.08 23.13 -12.20
N ILE A 189 -1.87 22.35 -11.13
CA ILE A 189 -1.34 22.87 -9.86
C ILE A 189 0.12 23.33 -10.06
N TRP A 190 0.92 22.56 -10.82
CA TRP A 190 2.30 22.97 -11.15
C TRP A 190 2.36 24.28 -11.92
N ARG A 191 1.42 24.53 -12.85
CA ARG A 191 1.29 25.82 -13.54
C ARG A 191 1.03 26.95 -12.54
N ASP A 192 0.13 26.74 -11.57
CA ASP A 192 -0.22 27.76 -10.58
C ASP A 192 0.94 28.03 -9.61
N VAL A 193 1.71 27.02 -9.26
CA VAL A 193 2.97 27.14 -8.50
C VAL A 193 4.03 27.90 -9.30
N LEU A 194 4.16 27.64 -10.62
CA LEU A 194 5.05 28.39 -11.50
C LEU A 194 4.66 29.87 -11.60
N LEU A 195 3.37 30.17 -11.72
CA LEU A 195 2.86 31.55 -11.77
C LEU A 195 3.13 32.30 -10.46
N ALA A 196 2.90 31.64 -9.31
CA ALA A 196 3.23 32.23 -8.01
C ALA A 196 4.74 32.49 -7.87
N SER A 197 5.58 31.54 -8.30
CA SER A 197 7.04 31.71 -8.29
C SER A 197 7.48 32.86 -9.22
N LEU A 198 6.94 32.95 -10.42
CA LEU A 198 7.21 34.03 -11.37
C LEU A 198 6.87 35.40 -10.74
N SER A 199 5.70 35.50 -10.09
CA SER A 199 5.27 36.73 -9.42
C SER A 199 6.22 37.14 -8.29
N ILE A 200 6.64 36.20 -7.46
CA ILE A 200 7.61 36.43 -6.38
C ILE A 200 8.95 36.91 -6.94
N GLN A 201 9.43 36.32 -8.02
CA GLN A 201 10.73 36.67 -8.61
C GLN A 201 10.71 38.02 -9.33
N LEU A 202 9.58 38.37 -9.99
CA LEU A 202 9.42 39.70 -10.59
C LEU A 202 9.48 40.80 -9.54
N VAL A 203 8.77 40.66 -8.42
CA VAL A 203 8.88 41.56 -7.28
C VAL A 203 10.29 41.55 -6.70
N GLY A 204 10.92 40.35 -6.67
CA GLY A 204 12.31 40.20 -6.28
C GLY A 204 13.30 41.00 -7.11
N LEU A 205 13.05 41.14 -8.41
CA LEU A 205 13.83 41.97 -9.33
C LEU A 205 13.60 43.47 -9.10
N ALA A 206 12.34 43.85 -8.81
CA ALA A 206 11.98 45.26 -8.60
C ALA A 206 12.58 45.85 -7.31
N THR A 207 12.66 45.10 -6.23
CA THR A 207 13.10 45.59 -4.92
C THR A 207 14.50 46.23 -4.94
N PRO A 208 15.58 45.62 -5.49
CA PRO A 208 16.89 46.27 -5.59
C PRO A 208 16.88 47.51 -6.44
N VAL A 209 16.10 47.54 -7.52
CA VAL A 209 15.97 48.73 -8.40
C VAL A 209 15.30 49.88 -7.65
N PHE A 210 14.23 49.64 -6.89
CA PHE A 210 13.62 50.67 -6.07
C PHE A 210 14.56 51.18 -4.97
N THR A 211 15.35 50.29 -4.36
CA THR A 211 16.38 50.65 -3.39
C THR A 211 17.44 51.56 -4.03
N GLN A 212 17.88 51.26 -5.25
CA GLN A 212 18.78 52.14 -6.02
C GLN A 212 18.17 53.51 -6.23
N VAL A 213 16.89 53.61 -6.68
CA VAL A 213 16.20 54.89 -6.93
C VAL A 213 16.10 55.69 -5.63
N ILE A 214 15.85 55.06 -4.47
CA ILE A 214 15.84 55.76 -3.19
C ILE A 214 17.20 56.38 -2.91
N ILE A 215 18.29 55.63 -3.05
CA ILE A 215 19.64 56.11 -2.75
C ILE A 215 20.06 57.20 -3.71
N ASP A 216 19.96 56.98 -5.02
CA ASP A 216 20.51 57.84 -6.04
C ASP A 216 19.68 59.11 -6.33
N LYS A 217 18.34 59.04 -6.14
CA LYS A 217 17.45 60.16 -6.47
C LYS A 217 16.80 60.75 -5.23
N VAL A 218 16.18 59.95 -4.36
CA VAL A 218 15.40 60.45 -3.24
C VAL A 218 16.29 61.09 -2.18
N VAL A 219 17.37 60.39 -1.80
CA VAL A 219 18.31 60.88 -0.77
C VAL A 219 19.09 62.11 -1.28
N VAL A 220 19.58 62.03 -2.53
CA VAL A 220 20.36 63.14 -3.13
C VAL A 220 19.54 64.44 -3.36
N HIS A 221 18.28 64.29 -3.79
CA HIS A 221 17.38 65.40 -4.10
C HIS A 221 16.40 65.73 -2.96
N GLN A 222 16.46 65.06 -1.82
CA GLN A 222 15.61 65.21 -0.64
C GLN A 222 14.10 65.22 -0.94
N THR A 223 13.64 64.41 -1.89
CA THR A 223 12.25 64.32 -2.36
C THR A 223 11.39 63.46 -1.44
N GLN A 224 10.74 64.05 -0.43
CA GLN A 224 9.91 63.34 0.54
C GLN A 224 8.70 62.65 -0.09
N SER A 225 8.03 63.27 -1.06
CA SER A 225 6.87 62.68 -1.74
C SER A 225 7.20 61.38 -2.46
N THR A 226 8.33 61.35 -3.17
CA THR A 226 8.81 60.12 -3.87
C THR A 226 9.19 59.04 -2.88
N LEU A 227 9.77 59.40 -1.72
CA LEU A 227 10.10 58.43 -0.66
C LEU A 227 8.86 57.72 -0.13
N VAL A 228 7.77 58.49 0.14
CA VAL A 228 6.52 57.93 0.63
C VAL A 228 5.92 56.96 -0.40
N VAL A 229 5.87 57.36 -1.68
CA VAL A 229 5.31 56.49 -2.74
C VAL A 229 6.10 55.20 -2.89
N ILE A 230 7.43 55.28 -2.96
CA ILE A 230 8.27 54.08 -3.08
C ILE A 230 8.20 53.23 -1.81
N GLY A 231 8.17 53.84 -0.62
CA GLY A 231 8.02 53.16 0.66
C GLY A 231 6.72 52.37 0.75
N VAL A 232 5.60 52.97 0.35
CA VAL A 232 4.30 52.28 0.28
C VAL A 232 4.36 51.12 -0.73
N ALA A 233 4.96 51.36 -1.92
CA ALA A 233 5.10 50.30 -2.94
C ALA A 233 5.93 49.11 -2.41
N LEU A 234 7.04 49.35 -1.72
CA LEU A 234 7.87 48.29 -1.12
C LEU A 234 7.11 47.52 -0.03
N ILE A 235 6.30 48.18 0.79
CA ILE A 235 5.45 47.51 1.79
C ILE A 235 4.42 46.60 1.08
N LEU A 236 3.75 47.11 0.04
CA LEU A 236 2.81 46.32 -0.75
C LEU A 236 3.49 45.13 -1.41
N PHE A 237 4.70 45.31 -1.96
CA PHE A 237 5.50 44.21 -2.53
C PHE A 237 5.87 43.16 -1.49
N MET A 238 6.23 43.59 -0.28
CA MET A 238 6.54 42.66 0.82
C MET A 238 5.32 41.83 1.21
N LEU A 239 4.16 42.47 1.39
CA LEU A 239 2.90 41.78 1.71
C LEU A 239 2.49 40.83 0.60
N PHE A 240 2.55 41.26 -0.65
CA PHE A 240 2.24 40.44 -1.82
C PHE A 240 3.17 39.25 -1.93
N THR A 241 4.49 39.44 -1.78
CA THR A 241 5.49 38.36 -1.83
C THR A 241 5.27 37.37 -0.71
N SER A 242 4.92 37.82 0.48
CA SER A 242 4.63 36.94 1.63
C SER A 242 3.38 36.09 1.36
N ALA A 243 2.30 36.70 0.85
CA ALA A 243 1.09 36.01 0.49
C ALA A 243 1.32 34.96 -0.62
N MET A 244 2.04 35.36 -1.68
CA MET A 244 2.38 34.45 -2.79
C MET A 244 3.32 33.29 -2.35
N SER A 245 4.25 33.58 -1.44
CA SER A 245 5.14 32.56 -0.87
C SER A 245 4.37 31.56 -0.03
N TRP A 246 3.42 32.03 0.78
CA TRP A 246 2.53 31.14 1.54
C TRP A 246 1.67 30.29 0.62
N LEU A 247 1.04 30.90 -0.40
CA LEU A 247 0.21 30.17 -1.38
C LEU A 247 1.03 29.11 -2.13
N ARG A 248 2.23 29.47 -2.61
CA ARG A 248 3.15 28.53 -3.28
C ARG A 248 3.49 27.35 -2.38
N GLN A 249 3.85 27.61 -1.12
CA GLN A 249 4.21 26.56 -0.17
C GLN A 249 3.03 25.67 0.16
N TYR A 250 1.83 26.23 0.32
CA TYR A 250 0.60 25.46 0.51
C TYR A 250 0.31 24.52 -0.67
N LEU A 251 0.38 25.03 -1.91
CA LEU A 251 0.14 24.21 -3.10
C LEU A 251 1.15 23.07 -3.25
N VAL A 252 2.43 23.34 -2.96
CA VAL A 252 3.50 22.34 -3.00
C VAL A 252 3.26 21.24 -1.95
N LEU A 253 2.97 21.62 -0.69
CA LEU A 253 2.70 20.69 0.39
C LEU A 253 1.45 19.86 0.12
N HIS A 254 0.35 20.48 -0.30
CA HIS A 254 -0.90 19.78 -0.63
C HIS A 254 -0.70 18.74 -1.74
N THR A 255 0.03 19.14 -2.80
CA THR A 255 0.32 18.22 -3.92
C THR A 255 1.26 17.10 -3.50
N GLY A 256 2.27 17.42 -2.70
CA GLY A 256 3.20 16.44 -2.15
C GLY A 256 2.49 15.37 -1.33
N ASN A 257 1.63 15.76 -0.39
CA ASN A 257 0.86 14.83 0.43
C ASN A 257 -0.06 13.93 -0.39
N ARG A 258 -0.67 14.47 -1.45
CA ARG A 258 -1.52 13.67 -2.34
C ARG A 258 -0.73 12.64 -3.14
N ILE A 259 0.43 13.02 -3.64
CA ILE A 259 1.35 12.10 -4.33
C ILE A 259 1.81 11.02 -3.37
N ASP A 260 2.14 11.37 -2.12
CA ASP A 260 2.58 10.44 -1.09
C ASP A 260 1.54 9.36 -0.79
N ALA A 261 0.28 9.76 -0.58
CA ALA A 261 -0.80 8.81 -0.33
C ALA A 261 -0.96 7.77 -1.46
N VAL A 262 -0.84 8.23 -2.73
CA VAL A 262 -0.92 7.34 -3.90
C VAL A 262 0.30 6.42 -3.97
N LEU A 263 1.51 6.96 -3.84
CA LEU A 263 2.76 6.20 -3.96
C LEU A 263 2.94 5.22 -2.80
N GLY A 264 2.66 5.66 -1.57
CA GLY A 264 2.72 4.80 -0.38
C GLY A 264 1.78 3.61 -0.50
N SER A 265 0.54 3.84 -0.95
CA SER A 265 -0.43 2.76 -1.16
C SER A 265 -0.01 1.80 -2.27
N GLN A 266 0.60 2.29 -3.37
CA GLN A 266 1.09 1.45 -4.46
C GLN A 266 2.27 0.57 -4.01
N VAL A 267 3.24 1.14 -3.28
CA VAL A 267 4.39 0.39 -2.74
C VAL A 267 3.93 -0.66 -1.75
N PHE A 268 3.01 -0.32 -0.85
CA PHE A 268 2.46 -1.26 0.12
C PHE A 268 1.68 -2.39 -0.55
N ARG A 269 0.87 -2.08 -1.56
CA ARG A 269 0.15 -3.07 -2.37
C ARG A 269 1.13 -4.02 -3.08
N HIS A 270 2.20 -3.50 -3.67
CA HIS A 270 3.21 -4.32 -4.31
C HIS A 270 3.91 -5.23 -3.30
N LEU A 271 4.29 -4.69 -2.13
CA LEU A 271 4.88 -5.47 -1.04
C LEU A 271 4.02 -6.68 -0.67
N LEU A 272 2.71 -6.47 -0.45
CA LEU A 272 1.79 -7.55 -0.09
C LEU A 272 1.61 -8.61 -1.18
N ARG A 273 1.94 -8.29 -2.44
CA ARG A 273 1.88 -9.21 -3.58
C ARG A 273 3.19 -9.95 -3.85
N LEU A 274 4.24 -9.70 -3.06
CA LEU A 274 5.51 -10.42 -3.22
C LEU A 274 5.40 -11.85 -2.67
N PRO A 275 6.10 -12.82 -3.28
CA PRO A 275 6.07 -14.21 -2.86
C PRO A 275 6.70 -14.41 -1.48
N LEU A 276 6.22 -15.40 -0.72
CA LEU A 276 6.69 -15.69 0.65
C LEU A 276 8.22 -15.85 0.77
N PRO A 277 8.93 -16.49 -0.18
CA PRO A 277 10.40 -16.59 -0.12
C PRO A 277 11.12 -15.23 -0.10
N PHE A 278 10.49 -14.17 -0.62
CA PHE A 278 11.06 -12.83 -0.54
C PHE A 278 11.18 -12.35 0.92
N PHE A 279 10.20 -12.69 1.75
CA PHE A 279 10.14 -12.30 3.17
C PHE A 279 11.00 -13.22 4.05
N GLU A 280 10.99 -14.52 3.81
CA GLU A 280 11.75 -15.49 4.61
C GLU A 280 13.27 -15.27 4.53
N ASN A 281 13.77 -14.72 3.42
CA ASN A 281 15.18 -14.43 3.22
C ASN A 281 15.62 -13.03 3.70
N ARG A 282 14.71 -12.25 4.33
CA ARG A 282 14.98 -10.87 4.76
C ARG A 282 14.40 -10.62 6.15
N THR A 283 15.15 -9.86 6.95
CA THR A 283 14.65 -9.47 8.28
C THR A 283 13.56 -8.39 8.17
N THR A 284 12.54 -8.48 8.99
CA THR A 284 11.41 -7.54 9.02
C THR A 284 11.87 -6.09 9.19
N GLY A 285 12.87 -5.84 10.05
CA GLY A 285 13.42 -4.50 10.26
C GLY A 285 14.02 -3.87 8.99
N VAL A 286 14.66 -4.66 8.11
CA VAL A 286 15.18 -4.18 6.82
C VAL A 286 14.03 -3.82 5.88
N LEU A 287 12.93 -4.58 5.88
CA LEU A 287 11.77 -4.30 5.04
C LEU A 287 11.07 -3.01 5.48
N VAL A 288 10.86 -2.82 6.78
CA VAL A 288 10.28 -1.60 7.35
C VAL A 288 11.16 -0.38 7.04
N ALA A 289 12.48 -0.50 7.21
CA ALA A 289 13.41 0.59 6.87
C ALA A 289 13.39 0.97 5.38
N ARG A 290 13.11 0.01 4.47
CA ARG A 290 12.94 0.29 3.04
C ARG A 290 11.64 1.04 2.75
N LEU A 291 10.56 0.73 3.46
CA LEU A 291 9.29 1.45 3.33
C LEU A 291 9.41 2.91 3.76
N HIS A 292 10.14 3.21 4.85
CA HIS A 292 10.46 4.59 5.25
C HIS A 292 11.26 5.36 4.20
N GLY A 293 11.97 4.66 3.30
CA GLY A 293 12.62 5.27 2.14
C GLY A 293 11.66 5.99 1.19
N VAL A 294 10.39 5.62 1.14
CA VAL A 294 9.36 6.31 0.33
C VAL A 294 9.22 7.77 0.76
N GLU A 295 9.23 8.04 2.06
CA GLU A 295 9.16 9.38 2.62
C GLU A 295 10.34 10.25 2.18
N THR A 296 11.57 9.71 2.27
CA THR A 296 12.78 10.42 1.81
C THR A 296 12.72 10.77 0.32
N ILE A 297 12.20 9.85 -0.51
CA ILE A 297 12.04 10.09 -1.95
C ILE A 297 10.99 11.18 -2.19
N ARG A 298 9.87 11.12 -1.48
CA ARG A 298 8.81 12.11 -1.55
C ARG A 298 9.32 13.51 -1.22
N GLU A 299 10.01 13.68 -0.08
CA GLU A 299 10.56 14.97 0.35
C GLU A 299 11.45 15.58 -0.71
N PHE A 300 12.29 14.78 -1.33
CA PHE A 300 13.12 15.26 -2.44
C PHE A 300 12.28 15.63 -3.66
N VAL A 301 11.38 14.75 -4.12
CA VAL A 301 10.65 14.91 -5.39
C VAL A 301 9.62 16.03 -5.29
N SER A 302 8.90 16.19 -4.17
CA SER A 302 7.85 17.20 -4.01
C SER A 302 8.36 18.55 -3.49
N GLY A 303 9.48 18.57 -2.78
CA GLY A 303 10.04 19.78 -2.16
C GLY A 303 11.25 20.31 -2.91
N ALA A 304 12.32 19.62 -2.80
CA ALA A 304 13.65 20.07 -3.19
C ALA A 304 13.84 20.19 -4.71
N ALA A 305 13.47 19.16 -5.44
CA ALA A 305 13.60 19.13 -6.90
C ALA A 305 12.73 20.20 -7.58
N VAL A 306 11.50 20.39 -7.06
CA VAL A 306 10.59 21.44 -7.57
C VAL A 306 11.14 22.82 -7.34
N SER A 307 11.65 23.10 -6.13
CA SER A 307 12.25 24.41 -5.82
C SER A 307 13.42 24.71 -6.76
N LEU A 308 14.27 23.74 -7.04
CA LEU A 308 15.39 23.92 -7.98
C LEU A 308 14.92 24.27 -9.39
N VAL A 309 13.94 23.51 -9.92
CA VAL A 309 13.39 23.75 -11.28
C VAL A 309 12.77 25.14 -11.38
N LEU A 310 12.14 25.62 -10.28
CA LEU A 310 11.50 26.93 -10.23
C LEU A 310 12.51 28.08 -10.10
N ASP A 311 13.58 27.92 -9.32
CA ASP A 311 14.53 28.98 -9.02
C ASP A 311 15.64 29.11 -10.08
N PHE A 312 15.99 28.03 -10.78
CA PHE A 312 17.09 28.01 -11.74
C PHE A 312 16.96 28.99 -12.92
N PRO A 313 15.80 29.14 -13.60
CA PRO A 313 15.65 30.13 -14.68
C PRO A 313 15.89 31.57 -14.21
N PHE A 314 15.46 31.88 -12.98
CA PHE A 314 15.62 33.21 -12.42
C PHE A 314 17.05 33.54 -12.03
N LEU A 315 17.84 32.52 -11.66
CA LEU A 315 19.28 32.69 -11.44
C LEU A 315 19.96 33.23 -12.71
N LEU A 316 19.59 32.75 -13.90
CA LEU A 316 20.10 33.26 -15.18
C LEU A 316 19.64 34.70 -15.43
N ILE A 317 18.40 35.04 -15.10
CA ILE A 317 17.88 36.41 -15.24
C ILE A 317 18.62 37.37 -14.32
N PHE A 318 18.80 37.00 -13.03
CA PHE A 318 19.56 37.83 -12.08
C PHE A 318 21.00 38.02 -12.56
N LEU A 319 21.62 36.98 -13.09
CA LEU A 319 22.97 37.04 -13.64
C LEU A 319 23.04 38.01 -14.82
N ALA A 320 22.07 37.95 -15.76
CA ALA A 320 22.02 38.87 -16.90
C ALA A 320 21.86 40.33 -16.45
N VAL A 321 21.02 40.60 -15.45
CA VAL A 321 20.84 41.91 -14.88
C VAL A 321 22.15 42.40 -14.22
N MET A 322 22.84 41.55 -13.47
CA MET A 322 24.12 41.90 -12.86
C MET A 322 25.18 42.25 -13.90
N PHE A 323 25.27 41.51 -15.03
CA PHE A 323 26.18 41.86 -16.14
C PHE A 323 25.87 43.19 -16.78
N TRP A 324 24.58 43.59 -16.80
CA TRP A 324 24.19 44.94 -17.27
C TRP A 324 24.69 46.04 -16.33
N TYR A 325 24.65 45.82 -15.02
CA TYR A 325 25.11 46.82 -14.02
C TYR A 325 26.62 46.96 -14.05
N SER A 326 27.38 45.90 -13.98
CA SER A 326 28.85 45.93 -14.04
C SER A 326 29.36 44.54 -14.41
N TRP A 327 30.07 44.41 -15.52
CA TRP A 327 30.68 43.15 -15.96
C TRP A 327 31.83 42.72 -15.02
N GLN A 328 32.61 43.72 -14.44
CA GLN A 328 33.73 43.44 -13.55
C GLN A 328 33.24 42.79 -12.24
N LEU A 329 32.23 43.37 -11.62
CA LEU A 329 31.66 42.83 -10.38
C LEU A 329 30.95 41.50 -10.61
N SER A 330 30.28 41.35 -11.77
CA SER A 330 29.62 40.09 -12.13
C SER A 330 30.62 38.93 -12.30
N LEU A 331 31.81 39.24 -12.85
CA LEU A 331 32.86 38.24 -13.02
C LEU A 331 33.41 37.77 -11.64
N ILE A 332 33.55 38.69 -10.69
CA ILE A 332 33.92 38.32 -9.29
C ILE A 332 32.84 37.45 -8.67
N ALA A 333 31.58 37.81 -8.81
CA ALA A 333 30.46 37.03 -8.28
C ALA A 333 30.42 35.61 -8.91
N VAL A 334 30.54 35.52 -10.24
CA VAL A 334 30.54 34.21 -10.94
C VAL A 334 31.75 33.36 -10.56
N ALA A 335 32.94 33.97 -10.41
CA ALA A 335 34.14 33.23 -10.00
C ALA A 335 34.00 32.64 -8.60
N LEU A 336 33.50 33.39 -7.62
CA LEU A 336 33.32 32.91 -6.24
C LEU A 336 32.16 31.94 -6.10
N LEU A 337 31.04 32.16 -6.80
CA LEU A 337 29.95 31.17 -6.88
C LEU A 337 30.40 29.90 -7.61
N GLY A 338 31.18 30.01 -8.65
CA GLY A 338 31.81 28.87 -9.32
C GLY A 338 32.75 28.08 -8.40
N ALA A 339 33.51 28.77 -7.53
CA ALA A 339 34.33 28.14 -6.50
C ALA A 339 33.47 27.37 -5.49
N ILE A 340 32.32 27.92 -5.04
CA ILE A 340 31.36 27.21 -4.19
C ILE A 340 30.83 25.96 -4.91
N GLY A 341 30.46 26.07 -6.19
CA GLY A 341 30.01 24.95 -7.02
C GLY A 341 31.07 23.86 -7.17
N LEU A 342 32.33 24.25 -7.38
CA LEU A 342 33.47 23.31 -7.49
C LEU A 342 33.71 22.56 -6.19
N ILE A 343 33.74 23.27 -5.05
CA ILE A 343 33.88 22.64 -3.73
C ILE A 343 32.71 21.66 -3.49
N SER A 344 31.50 22.04 -3.85
CA SER A 344 30.31 21.18 -3.76
C SER A 344 30.50 19.88 -4.54
N PHE A 345 30.96 19.98 -5.77
CA PHE A 345 31.21 18.83 -6.63
C PHE A 345 32.30 17.89 -6.07
N LEU A 346 33.37 18.47 -5.49
CA LEU A 346 34.47 17.69 -4.88
C LEU A 346 34.06 17.01 -3.57
N VAL A 347 33.21 17.64 -2.77
CA VAL A 347 32.74 17.10 -1.47
C VAL A 347 31.63 16.05 -1.66
N ALA A 348 30.85 16.13 -2.72
CA ALA A 348 29.69 15.25 -2.96
C ALA A 348 30.00 13.75 -2.85
N PRO A 349 31.07 13.18 -3.50
CA PRO A 349 31.38 11.76 -3.39
C PRO A 349 31.77 11.35 -1.97
N VAL A 350 32.57 12.17 -1.27
CA VAL A 350 32.98 11.91 0.12
C VAL A 350 31.78 11.88 1.05
N PHE A 351 30.89 12.85 0.89
CA PHE A 351 29.65 12.92 1.69
C PHE A 351 28.77 11.69 1.45
N ARG A 352 28.61 11.28 0.21
CA ARG A 352 27.83 10.07 -0.16
C ARG A 352 28.34 8.82 0.53
N ASP A 353 29.66 8.60 0.54
CA ASP A 353 30.26 7.40 1.15
C ASP A 353 30.07 7.40 2.68
N LYS A 354 30.24 8.56 3.31
CA LYS A 354 30.02 8.71 4.77
C LYS A 354 28.54 8.48 5.12
N LEU A 355 27.60 9.06 4.36
CA LEU A 355 26.17 8.90 4.55
C LEU A 355 25.74 7.42 4.39
N ASN A 356 26.26 6.74 3.38
CA ASN A 356 25.97 5.32 3.18
C ASN A 356 26.48 4.45 4.34
N ARG A 357 27.68 4.74 4.85
CA ARG A 357 28.24 4.05 6.03
C ARG A 357 27.38 4.29 7.28
N GLN A 358 27.01 5.54 7.53
CA GLN A 358 26.13 5.90 8.66
C GLN A 358 24.80 5.14 8.59
N PHE A 359 24.22 5.04 7.41
CA PHE A 359 22.96 4.31 7.24
C PHE A 359 23.12 2.80 7.53
N LEU A 360 24.15 2.15 7.02
CA LEU A 360 24.38 0.72 7.27
C LEU A 360 24.54 0.42 8.75
N LEU A 361 25.27 1.28 9.48
CA LEU A 361 25.43 1.15 10.92
C LEU A 361 24.13 1.43 11.68
N GLY A 362 23.33 2.40 11.22
CA GLY A 362 21.98 2.66 11.76
C GLY A 362 21.03 1.49 11.56
N ALA A 363 21.02 0.89 10.37
CA ALA A 363 20.21 -0.29 10.09
C ALA A 363 20.61 -1.49 10.97
N ARG A 364 21.92 -1.69 11.20
CA ARG A 364 22.43 -2.73 12.11
C ARG A 364 21.98 -2.49 13.55
N ASN A 365 22.07 -1.25 14.02
CA ASN A 365 21.63 -0.86 15.36
C ASN A 365 20.11 -1.10 15.54
N GLN A 366 19.31 -0.69 14.57
CA GLN A 366 17.86 -0.90 14.58
C GLN A 366 17.48 -2.38 14.55
N SER A 367 18.17 -3.18 13.73
CA SER A 367 17.94 -4.62 13.65
C SER A 367 18.23 -5.30 14.99
N PHE A 368 19.33 -4.90 15.64
CA PHE A 368 19.68 -5.40 16.97
C PHE A 368 18.60 -5.10 18.01
N LEU A 369 18.13 -3.85 18.07
CA LEU A 369 17.04 -3.48 18.99
C LEU A 369 15.78 -4.30 18.76
N THR A 370 15.34 -4.40 17.50
CA THR A 370 14.13 -5.15 17.15
C THR A 370 14.23 -6.62 17.54
N GLU A 371 15.38 -7.26 17.30
CA GLU A 371 15.63 -8.67 17.62
C GLU A 371 15.54 -8.94 19.12
N TYR A 372 16.28 -8.17 19.93
CA TYR A 372 16.33 -8.43 21.38
C TYR A 372 15.11 -7.92 22.16
N VAL A 373 14.47 -6.87 21.69
CA VAL A 373 13.17 -6.43 22.28
C VAL A 373 12.08 -7.46 21.97
N SER A 374 12.05 -8.02 20.76
CA SER A 374 11.10 -9.11 20.43
C SER A 374 11.36 -10.38 21.25
N GLY A 375 12.62 -10.66 21.59
CA GLY A 375 13.03 -11.81 22.43
C GLY A 375 13.22 -11.48 23.90
N ILE A 376 12.60 -10.43 24.43
CA ILE A 376 12.89 -9.91 25.79
C ILE A 376 12.70 -10.95 26.91
N ALA A 377 11.75 -11.85 26.77
CA ALA A 377 11.55 -12.93 27.75
C ALA A 377 12.78 -13.83 27.85
N THR A 378 13.40 -14.17 26.71
CA THR A 378 14.64 -14.97 26.66
C THR A 378 15.81 -14.19 27.24
N VAL A 379 15.92 -12.90 26.92
CA VAL A 379 16.94 -12.00 27.48
C VAL A 379 16.87 -12.00 29.01
N LYS A 380 15.65 -11.83 29.54
CA LYS A 380 15.42 -11.83 30.99
C LYS A 380 15.71 -13.18 31.65
N SER A 381 15.26 -14.28 31.02
CA SER A 381 15.47 -15.63 31.57
C SER A 381 16.94 -16.04 31.61
N LEU A 382 17.74 -15.56 30.66
CA LEU A 382 19.18 -15.86 30.55
C LEU A 382 20.06 -14.81 31.23
N GLN A 383 19.47 -13.75 31.83
CA GLN A 383 20.21 -12.63 32.46
C GLN A 383 21.27 -12.00 31.55
N MET A 384 20.87 -11.76 30.28
CA MET A 384 21.76 -11.27 29.23
C MET A 384 21.92 -9.75 29.20
N GLU A 385 21.22 -9.00 30.07
CA GLU A 385 21.15 -7.54 30.03
C GLU A 385 22.54 -6.88 30.02
N PRO A 386 23.50 -7.21 30.90
CA PRO A 386 24.81 -6.53 30.89
C PRO A 386 25.58 -6.77 29.59
N HIS A 387 25.50 -7.98 29.05
CA HIS A 387 26.16 -8.32 27.80
C HIS A 387 25.55 -7.57 26.61
N LEU A 388 24.23 -7.51 26.57
CA LEU A 388 23.49 -6.81 25.49
C LEU A 388 23.68 -5.30 25.59
N GLU A 389 23.70 -4.73 26.78
CA GLU A 389 23.99 -3.31 27.01
C GLU A 389 25.35 -2.93 26.47
N GLN A 390 26.39 -3.72 26.79
CA GLN A 390 27.73 -3.49 26.26
C GLN A 390 27.79 -3.58 24.73
N LYS A 391 27.14 -4.59 24.17
CA LYS A 391 27.09 -4.81 22.70
C LYS A 391 26.32 -3.71 21.99
N TYR A 392 25.19 -3.29 22.54
CA TYR A 392 24.42 -2.16 22.03
C TYR A 392 25.20 -0.86 22.11
N GLY A 393 25.90 -0.61 23.24
CA GLY A 393 26.78 0.53 23.41
C GLY A 393 27.83 0.61 22.30
N GLY A 394 28.43 -0.54 21.90
CA GLY A 394 29.35 -0.62 20.76
C GLY A 394 28.69 -0.23 19.43
N TYR A 395 27.51 -0.78 19.12
CA TYR A 395 26.80 -0.46 17.88
C TYR A 395 26.34 1.00 17.83
N LEU A 396 25.89 1.53 18.98
CA LEU A 396 25.50 2.92 19.11
C LEU A 396 26.69 3.85 18.92
N ALA A 397 27.84 3.53 19.51
CA ALA A 397 29.09 4.30 19.35
C ALA A 397 29.54 4.35 17.89
N ASP A 398 29.53 3.21 17.19
CA ASP A 398 29.86 3.14 15.76
C ASP A 398 28.91 4.01 14.90
N TYR A 399 27.61 3.93 15.17
CA TYR A 399 26.60 4.74 14.48
C TYR A 399 26.79 6.23 14.74
N LEU A 400 26.98 6.62 16.00
CA LEU A 400 27.20 8.02 16.39
C LEU A 400 28.51 8.57 15.80
N ALA A 401 29.59 7.78 15.81
CA ALA A 401 30.88 8.17 15.20
C ALA A 401 30.74 8.38 13.69
N ALA A 402 29.99 7.49 12.98
CA ALA A 402 29.70 7.67 11.58
C ALA A 402 28.82 8.92 11.33
N GLY A 403 27.81 9.15 12.17
CA GLY A 403 26.96 10.35 12.12
C GLY A 403 27.77 11.63 12.36
N PHE A 404 28.67 11.62 13.35
CA PHE A 404 29.56 12.75 13.60
C PHE A 404 30.45 13.05 12.40
N THR A 405 31.11 12.04 11.81
CA THR A 405 31.95 12.25 10.61
C THR A 405 31.18 12.77 9.42
N THR A 406 29.93 12.33 9.21
CA THR A 406 29.04 12.84 8.15
C THR A 406 28.70 14.31 8.38
N ARG A 407 28.28 14.65 9.60
CA ARG A 407 27.96 16.04 10.00
C ARG A 407 29.18 16.95 9.94
N GLN A 408 30.37 16.43 10.29
CA GLN A 408 31.61 17.20 10.23
C GLN A 408 31.97 17.59 8.79
N VAL A 409 31.80 16.68 7.81
CA VAL A 409 31.97 17.00 6.39
C VAL A 409 30.99 18.10 5.95
N SER A 410 29.70 17.95 6.32
CA SER A 410 28.67 18.95 6.02
C SER A 410 28.98 20.30 6.67
N ASN A 411 29.38 20.31 7.93
CA ASN A 411 29.74 21.54 8.65
C ASN A 411 30.95 22.24 8.03
N THR A 412 32.01 21.50 7.73
CA THR A 412 33.20 22.06 7.06
C THR A 412 32.85 22.67 5.71
N TYR A 413 32.02 21.98 4.93
CA TYR A 413 31.51 22.49 3.68
C TYR A 413 30.73 23.80 3.87
N ASN A 414 29.76 23.85 4.81
CA ASN A 414 28.94 25.03 5.06
C ASN A 414 29.78 26.22 5.53
N VAL A 415 30.77 25.99 6.38
CA VAL A 415 31.69 27.06 6.83
C VAL A 415 32.48 27.63 5.66
N LEU A 416 33.02 26.77 4.78
CA LEU A 416 33.77 27.20 3.58
C LEU A 416 32.86 27.95 2.59
N ALA A 417 31.65 27.43 2.33
CA ALA A 417 30.71 28.04 1.41
C ALA A 417 30.25 29.43 1.92
N ASN A 418 29.89 29.54 3.21
CA ASN A 418 29.54 30.81 3.83
C ASN A 418 30.73 31.79 3.86
N GLY A 419 31.97 31.28 4.09
CA GLY A 419 33.18 32.09 4.02
C GLY A 419 33.39 32.68 2.62
N LEU A 420 33.17 31.90 1.56
CA LEU A 420 33.26 32.37 0.17
C LEU A 420 32.13 33.38 -0.15
N GLU A 421 30.93 33.20 0.38
CA GLU A 421 29.83 34.16 0.24
C GLU A 421 30.16 35.50 0.91
N GLN A 422 30.72 35.45 2.12
CA GLN A 422 31.19 36.66 2.80
C GLN A 422 32.33 37.33 2.04
N ALA A 423 33.29 36.55 1.52
CA ALA A 423 34.36 37.07 0.67
C ALA A 423 33.83 37.70 -0.62
N MET A 424 32.80 37.10 -1.24
CA MET A 424 32.10 37.68 -2.39
C MET A 424 31.48 39.03 -2.04
N THR A 425 30.73 39.10 -0.95
CA THR A 425 30.07 40.34 -0.46
C THR A 425 31.09 41.44 -0.20
N LEU A 426 32.19 41.12 0.48
CA LEU A 426 33.26 42.04 0.75
C LEU A 426 33.98 42.51 -0.53
N SER A 427 34.31 41.58 -1.42
CA SER A 427 34.97 41.89 -2.69
C SER A 427 34.11 42.81 -3.57
N ILE A 428 32.80 42.53 -3.67
CA ILE A 428 31.84 43.36 -4.38
C ILE A 428 31.81 44.78 -3.76
N LEU A 429 31.80 44.87 -2.42
CA LEU A 429 31.77 46.15 -1.72
C LEU A 429 33.04 46.94 -1.99
N VAL A 430 34.23 46.34 -1.85
CA VAL A 430 35.51 47.04 -2.00
C VAL A 430 35.75 47.45 -3.48
N VAL A 431 35.59 46.53 -4.42
CA VAL A 431 35.82 46.81 -5.83
C VAL A 431 34.73 47.73 -6.37
N GLY A 432 33.45 47.56 -5.93
CA GLY A 432 32.36 48.45 -6.28
C GLY A 432 32.53 49.86 -5.74
N ALA A 433 33.06 50.01 -4.52
CA ALA A 433 33.41 51.34 -4.00
C ALA A 433 34.52 52.01 -4.81
N LEU A 434 35.53 51.29 -5.26
CA LEU A 434 36.55 51.81 -6.16
C LEU A 434 35.96 52.29 -7.47
N LEU A 435 35.02 51.51 -8.08
CA LEU A 435 34.33 51.90 -9.29
C LEU A 435 33.48 53.15 -9.11
N VAL A 436 32.81 53.29 -7.97
CA VAL A 436 32.05 54.50 -7.63
C VAL A 436 32.99 55.71 -7.51
N MET A 437 34.16 55.55 -6.90
CA MET A 437 35.13 56.64 -6.76
C MET A 437 35.77 57.08 -8.08
N GLN A 438 35.87 56.18 -9.07
CA GLN A 438 36.36 56.49 -10.44
C GLN A 438 35.39 57.30 -11.26
N ASN A 439 34.15 57.51 -10.81
CA ASN A 439 33.12 58.36 -11.42
C ASN A 439 32.68 57.97 -12.84
N ASP A 440 32.82 56.69 -13.23
CA ASP A 440 32.50 56.14 -14.55
C ASP A 440 30.99 55.82 -14.74
N GLY A 441 30.11 56.63 -14.09
CA GLY A 441 28.65 56.42 -14.17
C GLY A 441 28.11 55.30 -13.28
N PHE A 442 28.93 54.62 -12.51
CA PHE A 442 28.49 53.64 -11.50
C PHE A 442 28.21 54.35 -10.16
N THR A 443 26.96 54.30 -9.67
CA THR A 443 26.50 55.06 -8.50
C THR A 443 26.54 54.23 -7.22
N VAL A 444 26.43 54.89 -6.05
CA VAL A 444 26.28 54.19 -4.75
C VAL A 444 25.01 53.33 -4.72
N GLY A 445 23.90 53.83 -5.30
CA GLY A 445 22.65 53.08 -5.39
C GLY A 445 22.80 51.85 -6.27
N MET A 446 23.58 51.94 -7.38
CA MET A 446 23.90 50.78 -8.23
C MET A 446 24.72 49.71 -7.47
N LEU A 447 25.67 50.13 -6.65
CA LEU A 447 26.48 49.21 -5.80
C LEU A 447 25.59 48.44 -4.81
N VAL A 448 24.68 49.17 -4.12
CA VAL A 448 23.76 48.52 -3.16
C VAL A 448 22.80 47.56 -3.87
N ALA A 449 22.23 47.99 -5.02
CA ALA A 449 21.36 47.14 -5.81
C ALA A 449 22.10 45.87 -6.30
N PHE A 450 23.33 46.02 -6.78
CA PHE A 450 24.19 44.91 -7.20
C PHE A 450 24.46 43.94 -6.04
N GLN A 451 24.75 44.43 -4.86
CA GLN A 451 24.96 43.60 -3.65
C GLN A 451 23.69 42.83 -3.27
N MET A 452 22.51 43.47 -3.38
CA MET A 452 21.22 42.79 -3.16
C MET A 452 20.97 41.71 -4.21
N PHE A 453 21.29 41.91 -5.48
CA PHE A 453 21.21 40.88 -6.52
C PHE A 453 22.18 39.74 -6.26
N ALA A 454 23.43 40.02 -5.90
CA ALA A 454 24.42 39.01 -5.57
C ALA A 454 23.97 38.12 -4.38
N GLY A 455 23.42 38.74 -3.31
CA GLY A 455 22.87 38.00 -2.18
C GLY A 455 21.65 37.12 -2.56
N ARG A 456 20.77 37.60 -3.48
CA ARG A 456 19.67 36.81 -4.00
C ARG A 456 20.13 35.63 -4.88
N MET A 457 21.26 35.76 -5.56
CA MET A 457 21.85 34.70 -6.40
C MET A 457 22.60 33.66 -5.56
N SER A 458 23.18 34.05 -4.43
CA SER A 458 23.91 33.13 -3.54
C SER A 458 22.98 32.13 -2.85
N GLN A 459 21.76 32.53 -2.45
CA GLN A 459 20.79 31.68 -1.74
C GLN A 459 20.37 30.41 -2.54
N PRO A 460 19.93 30.50 -3.81
CA PRO A 460 19.67 29.31 -4.62
C PRO A 460 20.91 28.42 -4.82
N MET A 461 22.10 29.01 -4.95
CA MET A 461 23.36 28.26 -5.10
C MET A 461 23.71 27.46 -3.85
N LEU A 462 23.57 28.03 -2.67
CA LEU A 462 23.75 27.30 -1.41
C LEU A 462 22.70 26.20 -1.23
N ARG A 463 21.45 26.45 -1.67
CA ARG A 463 20.40 25.41 -1.69
C ARG A 463 20.72 24.25 -2.62
N ILE A 464 21.29 24.49 -3.80
CA ILE A 464 21.69 23.40 -4.73
C ILE A 464 22.55 22.37 -4.04
N VAL A 465 23.37 22.78 -3.09
CA VAL A 465 24.23 21.85 -2.34
C VAL A 465 23.42 21.04 -1.32
N GLY A 466 22.52 21.67 -0.58
CA GLY A 466 21.56 20.96 0.29
C GLY A 466 20.73 19.98 -0.53
N LEU A 467 20.23 20.40 -1.68
CA LEU A 467 19.50 19.58 -2.65
C LEU A 467 20.31 18.40 -3.18
N TRP A 468 21.61 18.57 -3.35
CA TRP A 468 22.49 17.46 -3.73
C TRP A 468 22.55 16.38 -2.65
N GLN A 469 22.59 16.78 -1.38
CA GLN A 469 22.53 15.86 -0.24
C GLN A 469 21.19 15.11 -0.20
N GLU A 470 20.07 15.82 -0.32
CA GLU A 470 18.74 15.24 -0.38
C GLU A 470 18.59 14.32 -1.59
N PHE A 471 19.11 14.71 -2.77
CA PHE A 471 19.17 13.85 -3.96
C PHE A 471 19.93 12.55 -3.70
N GLN A 472 21.09 12.60 -3.04
CA GLN A 472 21.85 11.40 -2.73
C GLN A 472 21.10 10.49 -1.75
N GLN A 473 20.43 11.06 -0.74
CA GLN A 473 19.56 10.30 0.18
C GLN A 473 18.41 9.64 -0.59
N ALA A 474 17.71 10.41 -1.41
CA ALA A 474 16.62 9.91 -2.24
C ALA A 474 17.11 8.84 -3.24
N ASN A 475 18.29 9.02 -3.86
CA ASN A 475 18.85 8.04 -4.79
C ASN A 475 19.20 6.71 -4.11
N ILE A 476 19.70 6.77 -2.87
CA ILE A 476 19.94 5.57 -2.06
C ILE A 476 18.60 4.90 -1.72
N ALA A 477 17.61 5.68 -1.31
CA ALA A 477 16.26 5.18 -1.02
C ALA A 477 15.60 4.55 -2.26
N VAL A 478 15.70 5.17 -3.43
CA VAL A 478 15.22 4.62 -4.72
C VAL A 478 15.87 3.28 -5.04
N LYS A 479 17.19 3.16 -4.91
CA LYS A 479 17.90 1.90 -5.16
C LYS A 479 17.45 0.78 -4.24
N ARG A 480 17.22 1.09 -2.95
CA ARG A 480 16.76 0.12 -1.95
C ARG A 480 15.31 -0.28 -2.14
N LEU A 481 14.47 0.69 -2.49
CA LEU A 481 13.08 0.42 -2.85
C LEU A 481 13.00 -0.34 -4.18
N GLY A 482 13.96 -0.11 -5.10
CA GLY A 482 14.08 -0.84 -6.36
C GLY A 482 14.22 -2.35 -6.15
N ASP A 483 15.01 -2.80 -5.18
CA ASP A 483 15.12 -4.23 -4.84
C ASP A 483 13.78 -4.87 -4.44
N LEU A 484 12.83 -4.05 -3.97
CA LEU A 484 11.49 -4.48 -3.60
C LEU A 484 10.56 -4.37 -4.81
N MET A 485 10.59 -3.24 -5.52
CA MET A 485 9.68 -2.94 -6.62
C MET A 485 10.01 -3.70 -7.91
N ASP A 486 11.28 -4.08 -8.11
CA ASP A 486 11.73 -4.88 -9.25
C ASP A 486 11.50 -6.39 -9.03
N ALA A 487 11.16 -6.80 -7.80
CA ALA A 487 10.85 -8.20 -7.50
C ALA A 487 9.50 -8.58 -8.14
N PRO A 488 9.42 -9.74 -8.82
CA PRO A 488 8.17 -10.17 -9.45
C PRO A 488 7.10 -10.44 -8.40
N ALA A 489 5.92 -9.84 -8.59
CA ALA A 489 4.76 -10.10 -7.75
C ALA A 489 4.12 -11.45 -8.12
N GLU A 490 3.44 -12.06 -7.16
CA GLU A 490 2.64 -13.26 -7.42
C GLU A 490 1.49 -12.91 -8.39
N PRO A 491 1.15 -13.84 -9.32
CA PRO A 491 0.03 -13.65 -10.23
C PRO A 491 -1.28 -13.58 -9.41
N HIS A 492 -2.08 -12.56 -9.71
CA HIS A 492 -3.35 -12.30 -9.05
C HIS A 492 -4.44 -12.10 -10.09
N ALA A 493 -5.57 -12.79 -9.98
CA ALA A 493 -6.67 -12.72 -10.91
C ALA A 493 -8.01 -12.54 -10.18
N LEU A 494 -8.88 -11.72 -10.74
CA LEU A 494 -10.29 -11.58 -10.31
C LEU A 494 -11.23 -12.52 -11.08
N VAL A 495 -10.81 -12.94 -12.25
CA VAL A 495 -11.55 -13.89 -13.08
C VAL A 495 -11.01 -15.29 -12.82
N PRO A 496 -11.86 -16.24 -12.41
CA PRO A 496 -11.42 -17.59 -12.11
C PRO A 496 -10.96 -18.31 -13.38
N HIS A 497 -9.80 -18.98 -13.30
CA HIS A 497 -9.27 -19.83 -14.35
C HIS A 497 -9.64 -21.30 -14.15
N ARG A 498 -10.12 -21.66 -12.95
CA ARG A 498 -10.60 -23.01 -12.62
C ARG A 498 -12.04 -23.21 -13.05
N GLU A 499 -12.43 -24.45 -13.30
CA GLU A 499 -13.83 -24.81 -13.51
C GLU A 499 -14.62 -24.71 -12.20
N ALA A 500 -15.82 -24.16 -12.27
CA ALA A 500 -16.74 -24.16 -11.15
C ALA A 500 -17.07 -25.63 -10.79
N GLY A 501 -16.92 -26.02 -9.52
CA GLY A 501 -17.32 -27.36 -9.06
C GLY A 501 -16.19 -28.35 -8.83
N GLY A 502 -14.90 -28.01 -8.97
CA GLY A 502 -13.79 -28.91 -8.62
C GLY A 502 -13.93 -29.52 -7.22
N ALA A 503 -13.66 -30.81 -7.09
CA ALA A 503 -13.89 -31.60 -5.87
C ALA A 503 -12.75 -31.51 -4.84
N GLY A 504 -11.67 -30.78 -5.14
CA GLY A 504 -10.51 -30.63 -4.27
C GLY A 504 -9.53 -31.82 -4.34
N ARG A 505 -9.38 -32.45 -5.51
CA ARG A 505 -8.38 -33.49 -5.74
C ARG A 505 -6.99 -32.88 -5.92
N ILE A 506 -5.98 -33.42 -5.25
CA ILE A 506 -4.58 -33.04 -5.41
C ILE A 506 -3.77 -34.23 -5.90
N ASP A 507 -3.04 -34.05 -7.01
CA ASP A 507 -2.11 -35.05 -7.53
C ASP A 507 -0.69 -34.46 -7.63
N LEU A 508 0.26 -35.04 -6.92
CA LEU A 508 1.69 -34.76 -7.08
C LEU A 508 2.28 -35.79 -8.05
N LYS A 509 2.84 -35.31 -9.16
CA LYS A 509 3.45 -36.16 -10.18
C LYS A 509 4.95 -35.94 -10.22
N GLN A 510 5.72 -36.89 -9.69
CA GLN A 510 7.20 -36.87 -9.69
C GLN A 510 7.81 -35.57 -9.17
N VAL A 511 7.22 -35.01 -8.10
CA VAL A 511 7.64 -33.73 -7.53
C VAL A 511 9.00 -33.83 -6.89
N SER A 512 9.95 -33.02 -7.33
CA SER A 512 11.25 -32.85 -6.70
C SER A 512 11.37 -31.40 -6.22
N PHE A 513 11.91 -31.20 -5.01
CA PHE A 513 12.03 -29.87 -4.43
C PHE A 513 13.30 -29.69 -3.62
N ARG A 514 13.90 -28.51 -3.75
CA ARG A 514 14.96 -27.95 -2.90
C ARG A 514 14.77 -26.44 -2.73
N TYR A 515 15.13 -25.90 -1.59
CA TYR A 515 14.96 -24.46 -1.29
C TYR A 515 15.88 -23.56 -2.14
N SER A 516 17.06 -24.04 -2.50
CA SER A 516 17.98 -23.35 -3.41
C SER A 516 18.88 -24.35 -4.14
N ASN A 517 19.61 -23.88 -5.16
CA ASN A 517 20.55 -24.71 -5.90
C ASN A 517 21.69 -25.28 -5.05
N HIS A 518 21.96 -24.65 -3.91
CA HIS A 518 23.03 -25.07 -2.97
C HIS A 518 22.54 -26.04 -1.88
N HIS A 519 21.22 -26.21 -1.72
CA HIS A 519 20.66 -27.14 -0.75
C HIS A 519 20.39 -28.51 -1.38
N PRO A 520 20.49 -29.58 -0.59
CA PRO A 520 20.11 -30.93 -1.05
C PRO A 520 18.62 -30.97 -1.37
N PHE A 521 18.23 -31.91 -2.22
CA PHE A 521 16.81 -32.17 -2.47
C PHE A 521 16.11 -32.67 -1.21
N LEU A 522 15.03 -32.00 -0.84
CA LEU A 522 14.14 -32.42 0.24
C LEU A 522 13.23 -33.56 -0.23
N TYR A 523 12.72 -33.44 -1.46
CA TYR A 523 12.00 -34.51 -2.14
C TYR A 523 12.65 -34.82 -3.48
N ARG A 524 12.59 -36.10 -3.87
CA ARG A 524 12.96 -36.59 -5.20
C ARG A 524 11.85 -37.50 -5.71
N ASN A 525 11.25 -37.11 -6.85
CA ASN A 525 10.20 -37.89 -7.52
C ASN A 525 9.02 -38.27 -6.60
N LEU A 526 8.61 -37.37 -5.71
CA LEU A 526 7.47 -37.58 -4.81
C LEU A 526 6.19 -37.73 -5.61
N ILE A 527 5.49 -38.86 -5.40
CA ILE A 527 4.19 -39.16 -5.97
C ILE A 527 3.21 -39.30 -4.80
N LEU A 528 2.14 -38.51 -4.82
CA LEU A 528 1.11 -38.50 -3.79
C LEU A 528 -0.22 -38.07 -4.42
N THR A 529 -1.31 -38.70 -4.04
CA THR A 529 -2.66 -38.31 -4.43
C THR A 529 -3.52 -38.12 -3.18
N LEU A 530 -4.12 -36.94 -3.02
CA LEU A 530 -5.15 -36.69 -2.02
C LEU A 530 -6.51 -36.76 -2.71
N LYS A 531 -7.32 -37.76 -2.33
CA LYS A 531 -8.64 -38.00 -2.93
C LYS A 531 -9.69 -37.03 -2.37
N PRO A 532 -10.65 -36.57 -3.19
CA PRO A 532 -11.73 -35.73 -2.75
C PRO A 532 -12.49 -36.30 -1.55
N GLY A 533 -12.72 -35.46 -0.53
CA GLY A 533 -13.49 -35.84 0.65
C GLY A 533 -12.79 -36.80 1.61
N HIS A 534 -11.58 -37.27 1.32
CA HIS A 534 -10.82 -38.17 2.20
C HIS A 534 -10.00 -37.41 3.22
N LEU A 535 -9.83 -38.01 4.40
CA LEU A 535 -8.88 -37.62 5.42
C LEU A 535 -7.58 -38.37 5.26
N SER A 536 -6.54 -37.71 4.79
CA SER A 536 -5.19 -38.25 4.66
C SER A 536 -4.31 -37.74 5.79
N VAL A 537 -3.54 -38.62 6.42
CA VAL A 537 -2.57 -38.25 7.46
C VAL A 537 -1.16 -38.37 6.92
N LEU A 538 -0.34 -37.34 7.15
CA LEU A 538 1.08 -37.29 6.81
C LEU A 538 1.92 -37.37 8.09
N MET A 539 2.66 -38.48 8.22
CA MET A 539 3.55 -38.72 9.35
C MET A 539 5.03 -38.73 8.94
N GLY A 540 5.91 -38.52 9.88
CA GLY A 540 7.36 -38.64 9.65
C GLY A 540 8.17 -37.91 10.73
N PRO A 541 9.49 -38.10 10.78
CA PRO A 541 10.36 -37.45 11.74
C PRO A 541 10.35 -35.92 11.56
N SER A 542 10.78 -35.18 12.59
CA SER A 542 10.96 -33.74 12.48
C SER A 542 12.00 -33.41 11.41
N GLY A 543 11.77 -32.35 10.63
CA GLY A 543 12.68 -31.96 9.56
C GLY A 543 12.59 -32.73 8.24
N CYS A 544 11.72 -33.75 8.11
CA CYS A 544 11.56 -34.51 6.85
C CYS A 544 10.79 -33.75 5.76
N GLY A 545 10.31 -32.55 6.06
CA GLY A 545 9.67 -31.67 5.05
C GLY A 545 8.14 -31.59 5.13
N LYS A 546 7.45 -32.14 6.11
CA LYS A 546 5.98 -32.15 6.20
C LYS A 546 5.34 -30.77 5.98
N SER A 547 5.79 -29.76 6.72
CA SER A 547 5.29 -28.37 6.56
C SER A 547 5.74 -27.74 5.23
N THR A 548 6.86 -28.20 4.64
CA THR A 548 7.27 -27.78 3.30
C THR A 548 6.29 -28.29 2.23
N LEU A 549 5.76 -29.51 2.40
CA LEU A 549 4.70 -30.01 1.52
C LEU A 549 3.45 -29.11 1.59
N ALA A 550 3.02 -28.74 2.81
CA ALA A 550 1.91 -27.81 2.96
C ALA A 550 2.16 -26.45 2.25
N LYS A 551 3.38 -25.92 2.31
CA LYS A 551 3.77 -24.70 1.59
C LYS A 551 3.77 -24.88 0.06
N LEU A 552 4.20 -26.03 -0.46
CA LEU A 552 4.16 -26.36 -1.88
C LEU A 552 2.71 -26.46 -2.39
N LEU A 553 1.83 -27.13 -1.64
CA LEU A 553 0.41 -27.25 -2.01
C LEU A 553 -0.28 -25.88 -2.10
N GLN A 554 0.06 -24.94 -1.23
CA GLN A 554 -0.46 -23.57 -1.23
C GLN A 554 0.20 -22.66 -2.29
N GLY A 555 1.18 -23.18 -3.05
CA GLY A 555 1.90 -22.41 -4.05
C GLY A 555 2.83 -21.32 -3.48
N PHE A 556 3.22 -21.39 -2.19
CA PHE A 556 4.23 -20.49 -1.63
C PHE A 556 5.62 -20.79 -2.23
N TYR A 557 5.86 -22.04 -2.56
CA TYR A 557 7.01 -22.51 -3.32
C TYR A 557 6.52 -23.29 -4.53
N LEU A 558 7.26 -23.23 -5.61
CA LEU A 558 7.03 -24.05 -6.79
C LEU A 558 7.97 -25.28 -6.77
N PRO A 559 7.54 -26.43 -7.27
CA PRO A 559 8.41 -27.58 -7.39
C PRO A 559 9.60 -27.28 -8.31
N THR A 560 10.78 -27.82 -7.96
CA THR A 560 11.99 -27.72 -8.80
C THR A 560 11.80 -28.53 -10.09
N ASP A 561 11.13 -29.70 -9.97
CA ASP A 561 10.80 -30.57 -11.08
C ASP A 561 9.50 -31.33 -10.76
N GLY A 562 8.81 -31.80 -11.80
CA GLY A 562 7.49 -32.45 -11.67
C GLY A 562 6.33 -31.44 -11.66
N GLN A 563 5.14 -31.88 -11.27
CA GLN A 563 3.90 -31.11 -11.31
C GLN A 563 3.04 -31.36 -10.08
N ILE A 564 2.37 -30.32 -9.62
CA ILE A 564 1.31 -30.40 -8.61
C ILE A 564 0.02 -29.98 -9.29
N LEU A 565 -0.96 -30.85 -9.31
CA LEU A 565 -2.24 -30.64 -9.96
C LEU A 565 -3.32 -30.48 -8.91
N LEU A 566 -4.14 -29.43 -9.03
CA LEU A 566 -5.39 -29.23 -8.30
C LEU A 566 -6.56 -29.43 -9.27
N ASP A 567 -7.39 -30.44 -9.01
CA ASP A 567 -8.51 -30.84 -9.90
C ASP A 567 -8.06 -30.98 -11.36
N GLY A 568 -6.88 -31.57 -11.58
CA GLY A 568 -6.28 -31.82 -12.90
C GLY A 568 -5.53 -30.65 -13.52
N ARG A 569 -5.54 -29.46 -12.94
CA ARG A 569 -4.81 -28.26 -13.41
C ARG A 569 -3.53 -28.04 -12.61
N ASP A 570 -2.45 -27.72 -13.31
CA ASP A 570 -1.18 -27.38 -12.65
C ASP A 570 -1.30 -26.06 -11.88
N ILE A 571 -0.88 -26.07 -10.61
CA ILE A 571 -0.93 -24.90 -9.73
C ILE A 571 -0.12 -23.71 -10.26
N ARG A 572 0.86 -23.94 -11.14
CA ARG A 572 1.65 -22.88 -11.80
C ARG A 572 0.82 -22.01 -12.74
N HIS A 573 -0.32 -22.52 -13.22
CA HIS A 573 -1.23 -21.81 -14.12
C HIS A 573 -2.42 -21.17 -13.39
N LEU A 574 -2.49 -21.30 -12.06
CA LEU A 574 -3.51 -20.68 -11.22
C LEU A 574 -2.96 -19.40 -10.59
N ALA A 575 -3.80 -18.40 -10.45
CA ALA A 575 -3.44 -17.22 -9.68
C ALA A 575 -3.32 -17.58 -8.19
N ALA A 576 -2.42 -16.90 -7.47
CA ALA A 576 -2.14 -17.21 -6.07
C ALA A 576 -3.38 -17.05 -5.17
N ASN A 577 -4.20 -16.02 -5.41
CA ASN A 577 -5.46 -15.81 -4.68
C ASN A 577 -6.50 -16.88 -5.00
N GLU A 578 -6.64 -17.29 -6.26
CA GLU A 578 -7.53 -18.36 -6.68
C GLU A 578 -7.13 -19.70 -6.06
N LEU A 579 -5.83 -20.04 -6.10
CA LEU A 579 -5.30 -21.25 -5.50
C LEU A 579 -5.57 -21.27 -4.00
N ARG A 580 -5.12 -20.23 -3.27
CA ARG A 580 -5.21 -20.18 -1.80
C ARG A 580 -6.63 -20.07 -1.28
N GLN A 581 -7.57 -19.58 -2.09
CA GLN A 581 -8.98 -19.58 -1.72
C GLN A 581 -9.55 -20.98 -1.53
N THR A 582 -9.06 -21.99 -2.26
CA THR A 582 -9.51 -23.37 -2.12
C THR A 582 -9.05 -24.04 -0.82
N TYR A 583 -8.05 -23.45 -0.15
CA TYR A 583 -7.45 -23.99 1.06
C TYR A 583 -7.91 -23.27 2.33
N GLY A 584 -8.25 -24.03 3.35
CA GLY A 584 -8.25 -23.62 4.75
C GLY A 584 -7.05 -24.25 5.43
N VAL A 585 -6.19 -23.42 6.04
CA VAL A 585 -4.94 -23.91 6.63
C VAL A 585 -4.90 -23.52 8.10
N VAL A 586 -4.63 -24.51 8.95
CA VAL A 586 -4.30 -24.32 10.35
C VAL A 586 -2.80 -24.53 10.48
N PRO A 587 -1.99 -23.46 10.60
CA PRO A 587 -0.54 -23.58 10.67
C PRO A 587 -0.08 -24.08 12.04
N GLN A 588 1.15 -24.58 12.10
CA GLN A 588 1.81 -25.02 13.34
C GLN A 588 1.92 -23.88 14.36
N GLU A 589 2.33 -22.70 13.91
CA GLU A 589 2.35 -21.46 14.71
C GLU A 589 1.21 -20.54 14.30
N THR A 590 0.25 -20.37 15.21
CA THR A 590 -0.90 -19.49 14.99
C THR A 590 -0.53 -18.04 15.27
N VAL A 591 -0.64 -17.19 14.26
CA VAL A 591 -0.50 -15.74 14.37
C VAL A 591 -1.89 -15.11 14.46
N LEU A 592 -2.10 -14.33 15.53
CA LEU A 592 -3.26 -13.45 15.71
C LEU A 592 -2.77 -12.00 15.62
N PHE A 593 -3.58 -11.15 15.01
CA PHE A 593 -3.31 -9.73 14.90
C PHE A 593 -3.97 -8.95 16.01
N ALA A 594 -3.41 -7.80 16.36
CA ALA A 594 -4.03 -6.87 17.31
C ALA A 594 -5.41 -6.44 16.79
N GLY A 595 -6.40 -6.39 17.67
CA GLY A 595 -7.80 -6.11 17.38
C GLY A 595 -8.74 -7.04 18.16
N THR A 596 -10.01 -7.08 17.80
CA THR A 596 -10.97 -7.94 18.48
C THR A 596 -10.87 -9.40 18.06
N VAL A 597 -11.43 -10.31 18.85
CA VAL A 597 -11.60 -11.72 18.48
C VAL A 597 -12.41 -11.82 17.18
N TYR A 598 -13.47 -11.00 17.06
CA TYR A 598 -14.33 -10.94 15.87
C TYR A 598 -13.53 -10.53 14.62
N ASP A 599 -12.76 -9.44 14.70
CA ASP A 599 -11.92 -8.98 13.57
C ASP A 599 -10.97 -10.08 13.09
N ASN A 600 -10.35 -10.76 14.06
CA ASN A 600 -9.45 -11.86 13.77
C ASN A 600 -10.13 -13.04 13.06
N LEU A 601 -11.40 -13.30 13.29
CA LEU A 601 -12.16 -14.36 12.63
C LEU A 601 -12.62 -13.93 11.24
N VAL A 602 -13.19 -12.73 11.12
CA VAL A 602 -13.75 -12.22 9.87
C VAL A 602 -12.70 -11.94 8.80
N MET A 603 -11.40 -11.75 9.17
CA MET A 603 -10.30 -11.66 8.20
C MET A 603 -10.27 -12.83 7.21
N ALA A 604 -10.71 -14.02 7.61
CA ALA A 604 -10.75 -15.19 6.72
C ALA A 604 -11.89 -15.13 5.70
N HIS A 605 -13.00 -14.48 6.07
CA HIS A 605 -14.18 -14.30 5.23
C HIS A 605 -14.87 -12.97 5.58
N PRO A 606 -14.48 -11.85 4.94
CA PRO A 606 -14.96 -10.51 5.30
C PRO A 606 -16.48 -10.30 5.20
N GLN A 607 -17.19 -11.17 4.52
CA GLN A 607 -18.64 -11.11 4.34
C GLN A 607 -19.40 -12.13 5.18
N ALA A 608 -18.72 -12.87 6.06
CA ALA A 608 -19.39 -13.78 6.98
C ALA A 608 -20.33 -12.99 7.90
N ASN A 609 -21.56 -13.45 8.03
CA ASN A 609 -22.47 -12.92 9.03
C ASN A 609 -22.07 -13.42 10.43
N PHE A 610 -22.62 -12.81 11.46
CA PHE A 610 -22.28 -13.17 12.84
C PHE A 610 -22.68 -14.62 13.17
N GLU A 611 -23.76 -15.14 12.59
CA GLU A 611 -24.19 -16.53 12.75
C GLU A 611 -23.19 -17.52 12.17
N ASP A 612 -22.61 -17.23 10.99
CA ASP A 612 -21.54 -18.04 10.40
C ASP A 612 -20.30 -18.09 11.28
N VAL A 613 -19.95 -16.94 11.89
CA VAL A 613 -18.81 -16.84 12.83
C VAL A 613 -19.07 -17.71 14.07
N ILE A 614 -20.27 -17.63 14.65
CA ILE A 614 -20.66 -18.47 15.78
C ILE A 614 -20.63 -19.96 15.40
N ALA A 615 -21.16 -20.33 14.22
CA ALA A 615 -21.18 -21.69 13.74
C ALA A 615 -19.75 -22.26 13.58
N ALA A 616 -18.85 -21.49 12.99
CA ALA A 616 -17.43 -21.86 12.85
C ALA A 616 -16.74 -21.99 14.22
N CYS A 617 -17.02 -21.10 15.16
CA CYS A 617 -16.47 -21.16 16.53
C CYS A 617 -17.01 -22.34 17.33
N LYS A 618 -18.27 -22.74 17.15
CA LYS A 618 -18.84 -23.96 17.73
C LYS A 618 -18.17 -25.21 17.17
N LEU A 619 -17.95 -25.27 15.86
CA LEU A 619 -17.22 -26.37 15.25
C LEU A 619 -15.76 -26.46 15.73
N ALA A 620 -15.12 -25.34 16.01
CA ALA A 620 -13.75 -25.26 16.53
C ALA A 620 -13.67 -25.42 18.06
N GLU A 621 -14.76 -25.69 18.75
CA GLU A 621 -14.84 -25.87 20.22
C GLU A 621 -14.31 -24.64 21.01
N ILE A 622 -14.49 -23.40 20.47
CA ILE A 622 -13.98 -22.17 21.08
C ILE A 622 -15.10 -21.20 21.51
N HIS A 623 -16.33 -21.39 21.02
CA HIS A 623 -17.45 -20.48 21.26
C HIS A 623 -17.69 -20.22 22.75
N GLY A 624 -17.86 -21.26 23.58
CA GLY A 624 -18.08 -21.11 25.01
C GLY A 624 -16.91 -20.45 25.75
N THR A 625 -15.69 -20.59 25.24
CA THR A 625 -14.53 -19.87 25.78
C THR A 625 -14.59 -18.38 25.45
N ILE A 626 -15.01 -18.04 24.22
CA ILE A 626 -15.15 -16.63 23.80
C ILE A 626 -16.24 -15.94 24.63
N GLU A 627 -17.38 -16.60 24.87
CA GLU A 627 -18.46 -16.03 25.68
C GLU A 627 -18.04 -15.75 27.14
N GLN A 628 -17.05 -16.46 27.67
CA GLN A 628 -16.48 -16.21 29.00
C GLN A 628 -15.47 -15.06 29.03
N LEU A 629 -15.05 -14.52 27.90
CA LEU A 629 -14.17 -13.35 27.83
C LEU A 629 -14.96 -12.08 28.25
N PRO A 630 -14.29 -11.05 28.79
CA PRO A 630 -14.95 -9.86 29.34
C PRO A 630 -15.92 -9.15 28.40
N GLN A 631 -15.67 -9.16 27.10
CA GLN A 631 -16.50 -8.56 26.06
C GLN A 631 -16.89 -9.57 24.97
N GLY A 632 -16.80 -10.87 25.25
CA GLY A 632 -17.12 -11.91 24.28
C GLY A 632 -16.31 -11.77 23.00
N TYR A 633 -16.98 -11.76 21.85
CA TYR A 633 -16.36 -11.60 20.52
C TYR A 633 -15.69 -10.23 20.30
N GLN A 634 -16.08 -9.20 21.06
CA GLN A 634 -15.50 -7.85 21.01
C GLN A 634 -14.28 -7.68 21.93
N THR A 635 -13.87 -8.75 22.61
CA THR A 635 -12.67 -8.71 23.45
C THR A 635 -11.44 -8.40 22.61
N GLU A 636 -10.72 -7.35 22.98
CA GLU A 636 -9.46 -6.97 22.34
C GLU A 636 -8.35 -7.97 22.71
N ILE A 637 -7.62 -8.42 21.74
CA ILE A 637 -6.42 -9.24 21.87
C ILE A 637 -5.21 -8.48 21.36
N GLY A 638 -4.11 -8.53 22.13
CA GLY A 638 -2.86 -7.87 21.78
C GLY A 638 -2.12 -8.57 20.63
N GLU A 639 -0.98 -8.00 20.27
CA GLU A 639 -0.09 -8.58 19.26
C GLU A 639 0.23 -10.05 19.61
N HIS A 640 0.27 -10.91 18.60
CA HIS A 640 0.47 -12.37 18.73
C HIS A 640 -0.53 -13.09 19.64
N GLY A 641 -1.70 -12.50 19.90
CA GLY A 641 -2.75 -13.11 20.72
C GLY A 641 -2.45 -13.09 22.23
N VAL A 642 -1.78 -12.03 22.69
CA VAL A 642 -1.60 -11.79 24.14
C VAL A 642 -2.96 -11.77 24.82
N GLY A 643 -3.10 -12.52 25.93
CA GLY A 643 -4.35 -12.71 26.67
C GLY A 643 -5.04 -14.06 26.40
N LEU A 644 -4.60 -14.82 25.39
CA LEU A 644 -5.14 -16.14 25.05
C LEU A 644 -4.10 -17.24 25.29
N SER A 645 -4.55 -18.40 25.78
CA SER A 645 -3.70 -19.59 25.87
C SER A 645 -3.32 -20.15 24.50
N GLY A 646 -2.28 -20.97 24.41
CA GLY A 646 -1.84 -21.61 23.15
C GLY A 646 -2.98 -22.43 22.51
N GLY A 647 -3.71 -23.21 23.27
CA GLY A 647 -4.86 -23.98 22.79
C GLY A 647 -6.04 -23.10 22.33
N GLN A 648 -6.29 -21.95 22.97
CA GLN A 648 -7.30 -20.99 22.54
C GLN A 648 -6.93 -20.36 21.21
N ARG A 649 -5.67 -19.92 21.05
CA ARG A 649 -5.15 -19.41 19.77
C ARG A 649 -5.30 -20.42 18.64
N GLN A 650 -4.95 -21.68 18.90
CA GLN A 650 -5.04 -22.74 17.92
C GLN A 650 -6.50 -23.03 17.51
N ARG A 651 -7.45 -23.06 18.45
CA ARG A 651 -8.87 -23.20 18.14
C ARG A 651 -9.43 -22.01 17.35
N LEU A 652 -8.95 -20.80 17.60
CA LEU A 652 -9.29 -19.63 16.77
C LEU A 652 -8.76 -19.78 15.34
N ALA A 653 -7.54 -20.31 15.13
CA ALA A 653 -7.03 -20.61 13.80
C ALA A 653 -7.87 -21.67 13.07
N ILE A 654 -8.35 -22.67 13.80
CA ILE A 654 -9.28 -23.68 13.27
C ILE A 654 -10.60 -23.02 12.85
N ALA A 655 -11.19 -22.16 13.70
CA ALA A 655 -12.41 -21.42 13.38
C ALA A 655 -12.24 -20.56 12.13
N ARG A 656 -11.10 -19.87 11.97
CA ARG A 656 -10.74 -19.13 10.74
C ARG A 656 -10.72 -20.01 9.51
N ALA A 657 -10.08 -21.17 9.61
CA ALA A 657 -9.96 -22.11 8.49
C ALA A 657 -11.34 -22.64 8.07
N LEU A 658 -12.21 -22.95 9.02
CA LEU A 658 -13.56 -23.45 8.78
C LEU A 658 -14.52 -22.36 8.26
N LEU A 659 -14.42 -21.12 8.76
CA LEU A 659 -15.24 -20.00 8.33
C LEU A 659 -15.09 -19.71 6.82
N LYS A 660 -13.92 -19.98 6.27
CA LYS A 660 -13.63 -19.83 4.84
C LYS A 660 -14.39 -20.85 3.97
N ARG A 661 -14.97 -21.93 4.53
CA ARG A 661 -15.65 -23.05 3.84
C ARG A 661 -14.80 -23.59 2.68
N PRO A 662 -13.54 -23.99 2.91
CA PRO A 662 -12.62 -24.40 1.87
C PRO A 662 -12.95 -25.80 1.35
N LYS A 663 -12.48 -26.10 0.11
CA LYS A 663 -12.55 -27.45 -0.46
C LYS A 663 -11.45 -28.38 0.09
N ILE A 664 -10.35 -27.81 0.54
CA ILE A 664 -9.19 -28.53 1.07
C ILE A 664 -8.82 -27.94 2.42
N LEU A 665 -8.70 -28.76 3.43
CA LEU A 665 -8.24 -28.38 4.76
C LEU A 665 -6.86 -29.00 5.03
N ILE A 666 -5.91 -28.16 5.44
CA ILE A 666 -4.56 -28.60 5.86
C ILE A 666 -4.40 -28.25 7.34
N PHE A 667 -4.11 -29.26 8.14
CA PHE A 667 -3.81 -29.13 9.55
C PHE A 667 -2.33 -29.47 9.78
N ASP A 668 -1.51 -28.46 10.05
CA ASP A 668 -0.07 -28.64 10.30
C ASP A 668 0.17 -28.60 11.80
N GLU A 669 0.30 -29.79 12.42
CA GLU A 669 0.44 -30.01 13.87
C GLU A 669 -0.64 -29.32 14.71
N ALA A 670 -1.85 -29.18 14.17
CA ALA A 670 -2.95 -28.38 14.72
C ALA A 670 -3.52 -28.85 16.05
N VAL A 671 -3.10 -29.99 16.57
CA VAL A 671 -3.57 -30.55 17.85
C VAL A 671 -2.46 -30.63 18.89
N SER A 672 -1.23 -30.24 18.57
CA SER A 672 -0.07 -30.39 19.46
C SER A 672 -0.18 -29.59 20.76
N SER A 673 -0.94 -28.48 20.74
CA SER A 673 -1.15 -27.60 21.91
C SER A 673 -2.50 -27.83 22.61
N LEU A 674 -3.30 -28.81 22.19
CA LEU A 674 -4.59 -29.13 22.79
C LEU A 674 -4.43 -30.21 23.86
N ASP A 675 -5.22 -30.11 24.91
CA ASP A 675 -5.41 -31.19 25.87
C ASP A 675 -6.13 -32.38 25.23
N GLN A 676 -6.00 -33.56 25.82
CA GLN A 676 -6.49 -34.81 25.22
C GLN A 676 -8.00 -34.79 24.97
N ALA A 677 -8.80 -34.27 25.89
CA ALA A 677 -10.25 -34.20 25.76
C ALA A 677 -10.67 -33.28 24.60
N THR A 678 -10.05 -32.10 24.51
CA THR A 678 -10.28 -31.16 23.38
C THR A 678 -9.81 -31.74 22.07
N ALA A 679 -8.69 -32.47 22.02
CA ALA A 679 -8.19 -33.12 20.81
C ALA A 679 -9.13 -34.24 20.34
N GLU A 680 -9.74 -35.01 21.27
CA GLU A 680 -10.73 -36.06 20.95
C GLU A 680 -12.05 -35.44 20.42
N HIS A 681 -12.57 -34.37 21.01
CA HIS A 681 -13.74 -33.65 20.51
C HIS A 681 -13.47 -33.02 19.12
N PHE A 682 -12.28 -32.46 18.94
CA PHE A 682 -11.87 -31.93 17.63
C PHE A 682 -11.79 -33.05 16.58
N ALA A 683 -11.27 -34.23 16.92
CA ALA A 683 -11.24 -35.39 16.02
C ALA A 683 -12.66 -35.80 15.59
N GLN A 684 -13.65 -35.76 16.50
CA GLN A 684 -15.05 -36.00 16.15
C GLN A 684 -15.60 -34.96 15.18
N THR A 685 -15.25 -33.66 15.38
CA THR A 685 -15.64 -32.59 14.48
C THR A 685 -15.06 -32.78 13.10
N ILE A 686 -13.77 -33.14 12.99
CA ILE A 686 -13.11 -33.46 11.72
C ILE A 686 -13.79 -34.64 11.03
N ASN A 687 -14.16 -35.69 11.77
CA ASN A 687 -14.88 -36.84 11.21
C ASN A 687 -16.24 -36.41 10.57
N ARG A 688 -16.94 -35.42 11.12
CA ARG A 688 -18.19 -34.90 10.54
C ARG A 688 -17.99 -34.13 9.23
N LEU A 689 -16.81 -33.54 9.04
CA LEU A 689 -16.44 -32.82 7.82
C LEU A 689 -15.96 -33.78 6.72
N LYS A 690 -15.74 -35.03 7.04
CA LYS A 690 -15.33 -36.06 6.10
C LYS A 690 -16.37 -36.23 5.00
N GLY A 691 -15.93 -36.30 3.74
CA GLY A 691 -16.81 -36.30 2.57
C GLY A 691 -17.18 -34.92 2.06
N GLN A 692 -17.08 -33.85 2.89
CA GLN A 692 -17.39 -32.47 2.49
C GLN A 692 -16.14 -31.71 2.00
N ALA A 693 -14.96 -32.00 2.58
CA ALA A 693 -13.69 -31.40 2.19
C ALA A 693 -12.59 -32.45 2.14
N THR A 694 -11.61 -32.28 1.27
CA THR A 694 -10.38 -33.05 1.24
C THR A 694 -9.48 -32.59 2.39
N MET A 695 -9.00 -33.50 3.23
CA MET A 695 -8.25 -33.13 4.43
C MET A 695 -6.87 -33.75 4.46
N LEU A 696 -5.85 -32.92 4.74
CA LEU A 696 -4.48 -33.34 5.00
C LEU A 696 -4.10 -32.98 6.44
N PHE A 697 -3.88 -34.01 7.25
CA PHE A 697 -3.51 -33.87 8.64
C PHE A 697 -2.03 -34.22 8.82
N ILE A 698 -1.21 -33.21 9.10
CA ILE A 698 0.21 -33.36 9.36
C ILE A 698 0.39 -33.48 10.87
N THR A 699 0.87 -34.61 11.35
CA THR A 699 1.03 -34.84 12.79
C THR A 699 2.12 -35.86 13.09
N HIS A 700 2.65 -35.80 14.30
CA HIS A 700 3.52 -36.84 14.86
C HIS A 700 2.72 -37.98 15.52
N GLN A 701 1.51 -37.68 15.97
CA GLN A 701 0.64 -38.65 16.63
C GLN A 701 -0.82 -38.43 16.19
N ILE A 702 -1.48 -39.50 15.77
CA ILE A 702 -2.89 -39.44 15.37
C ILE A 702 -3.76 -39.26 16.63
N PRO A 703 -4.63 -38.22 16.70
CA PRO A 703 -5.57 -38.07 17.81
C PRO A 703 -6.51 -39.26 17.95
N LYS A 704 -6.81 -39.64 19.17
CA LYS A 704 -7.78 -40.70 19.44
C LYS A 704 -9.15 -40.34 18.85
N GLY A 705 -9.78 -41.35 18.21
CA GLY A 705 -11.09 -41.18 17.60
C GLY A 705 -11.08 -40.57 16.18
N LEU A 706 -9.96 -40.17 15.64
CA LEU A 706 -9.85 -39.65 14.28
C LEU A 706 -9.94 -40.82 13.27
N GLN A 707 -10.92 -40.78 12.36
CA GLN A 707 -11.14 -41.77 11.33
C GLN A 707 -10.32 -41.42 10.08
N VAL A 708 -9.18 -42.09 9.90
CA VAL A 708 -8.23 -41.83 8.83
C VAL A 708 -8.51 -42.74 7.65
N ASP A 709 -8.52 -42.22 6.41
CA ASP A 709 -8.67 -43.02 5.19
C ASP A 709 -7.32 -43.49 4.65
N GLU A 710 -6.32 -42.66 4.67
CA GLU A 710 -4.99 -42.93 4.12
C GLU A 710 -3.90 -42.37 5.03
N VAL A 711 -2.82 -43.11 5.24
CA VAL A 711 -1.64 -42.65 6.00
C VAL A 711 -0.43 -42.68 5.10
N PHE A 712 0.21 -41.54 4.95
CA PHE A 712 1.47 -41.36 4.24
C PHE A 712 2.61 -41.18 5.25
N SER A 713 3.73 -41.89 5.05
CA SER A 713 4.89 -41.78 5.93
C SER A 713 6.13 -41.35 5.15
N PHE A 714 6.77 -40.26 5.62
CA PHE A 714 8.08 -39.86 5.13
C PHE A 714 9.19 -40.56 5.94
N GLY A 715 10.12 -41.24 5.26
CA GLY A 715 11.34 -41.80 5.88
C GLY A 715 11.20 -43.16 6.56
N GLY A 716 10.08 -43.87 6.37
CA GLY A 716 9.88 -45.25 6.89
C GLY A 716 9.63 -46.25 5.76
N LYS A 717 10.08 -47.53 5.92
CA LYS A 717 9.56 -48.65 5.13
C LYS A 717 8.04 -48.65 5.31
N ALA A 718 7.29 -48.71 4.20
CA ALA A 718 5.84 -48.79 4.20
C ALA A 718 5.37 -49.86 5.21
N ALA A 719 4.77 -49.43 6.32
CA ALA A 719 4.02 -50.32 7.18
C ALA A 719 2.70 -50.63 6.45
N PRO A 720 2.30 -51.90 6.31
CA PRO A 720 1.01 -52.23 5.75
C PRO A 720 -0.09 -51.61 6.61
N ALA A 721 -1.10 -50.98 5.96
CA ALA A 721 -2.28 -50.48 6.63
C ALA A 721 -2.89 -51.60 7.49
N GLN A 722 -2.76 -51.47 8.80
CA GLN A 722 -3.53 -52.32 9.70
C GLN A 722 -5.00 -51.92 9.57
N ALA A 723 -5.75 -52.78 8.95
CA ALA A 723 -7.20 -52.77 8.95
C ALA A 723 -7.71 -52.59 10.37
N ALA A 724 -8.65 -51.68 10.55
CA ALA A 724 -9.37 -51.46 11.78
C ALA A 724 -9.87 -52.82 12.31
N LEU A 725 -9.45 -53.24 13.50
CA LEU A 725 -9.95 -54.37 14.24
C LEU A 725 -11.47 -54.19 14.41
N ALA A 726 -12.21 -55.04 13.72
CA ALA A 726 -13.60 -55.28 14.04
C ALA A 726 -13.69 -55.80 15.49
N PRO A 727 -14.73 -55.43 16.25
CA PRO A 727 -14.86 -55.92 17.63
C PRO A 727 -15.06 -57.44 17.62
N ASP A 728 -14.20 -58.15 18.38
CA ASP A 728 -14.35 -59.54 18.68
C ASP A 728 -15.75 -59.82 19.21
N ARG A 729 -16.48 -60.68 18.48
CA ARG A 729 -17.64 -61.36 19.02
C ARG A 729 -17.10 -62.42 19.98
N GLU A 730 -17.32 -62.22 21.26
CA GLU A 730 -17.23 -63.31 22.23
C GLU A 730 -18.09 -64.47 21.79
N LYS A 731 -17.46 -65.63 21.66
CA LYS A 731 -18.11 -66.93 21.74
C LYS A 731 -17.67 -67.59 23.01
N GLU A 732 -18.68 -67.88 23.82
CA GLU A 732 -18.77 -68.91 24.89
C GLU A 732 -17.72 -68.86 26.00
#